data_6c784ffc8f263669f0d536e9abe7ca01
#
_entry.id   6c784ffc8f263669f0d536e9abe7ca01
#
_cell.length_a   1.000
_cell.length_b   1.000
_cell.length_c   1.000
_cell.angle_alpha   90.00
_cell.angle_beta   90.00
_cell.angle_gamma   90.00
#
_symmetry.space_group_name_H-M   'P 1'
#
loop_
_entity.id
_entity.type
_entity.pdbx_description
1 polymer ?
#
loop_
_entity_poly.entity_id
_entity_poly.type
_entity_poly.pdbx_seq_one_letter_code
_entity_poly.pdbx_strand_id
1 'polypeptide(L)'
;MTAMRGRRSDAARRARRPCLGAARAARRAGDSNPSGGLGATMTAIRGGSRRAPGLALALLGGVLLGACHGDENAQVNALPGFVSGSVRKTAYDGASDDLLTAGLGKTGLGSDTRPGFANPAQPSAAELRRLAIYSNYRALVDITPNGGYGRFWGPNVDLAGNDTLGEGKIAGTEYLAYSDDGSGRKNVTLLVQVPASFDPANPCIVTATASGSRGVYGAIAAAGEWGLKRGCAVAYNDKGGGNGAHEIGTGVVTLIDGTLATASSAGSSSLFTASESSSTLAAFNSAFPNRYAYKHAHSQQNPEQDWGRVTLQAVEFAYWVLNEQFGPVVDGTRHGIRYRPGDITTIAASVSNGGGSALAAAEQDTRGWITAVVVGEPQINVRMTPGVTVEQGGAPVPSFGRPLADYATLANLLQPCAAAAVAATGAPYLSALPMGVTQSIRTQRCATLAAAGLVSGADTASQASDALAQLHAAGYLADSDLLQAPMWDSQAMPAIAVTYANAYTRSRVTDNLCNFSFATTNPVTGAVAAPAVSPMTNLFGAGNGVPPTNGINLVFNGASGGVDHRLATPDASFAGAFCLRQLWTANQLSIGTNVDAVRVAANLQHKPAIIVHGRSDALVPVNHASRAYVAQNSATEGRASQLSFYEVTNGQHFDAFLSVPGFDTRFVPVHYYDEQALNLMWNHLKSGAPLPPSQVIRTVPRGGVPGAAPALSTANLPPIVQSPGANAIAVNAGVIDVPL
;
A
#
# COMPACT_ATOMS: atom_id res chain seq x y z
N MET A 1 -59.41 23.50 0.16
CA MET A 1 -60.04 24.00 -1.06
C MET A 1 -59.10 23.57 -2.18
N THR A 2 -59.29 22.75 -3.09
CA THR A 2 -60.29 22.10 -3.91
C THR A 2 -59.47 21.19 -4.79
N ALA A 3 -59.42 19.94 -4.74
CA ALA A 3 -60.16 18.83 -5.32
C ALA A 3 -60.43 18.90 -6.84
N MET A 4 -59.94 17.92 -7.58
CA MET A 4 -60.65 17.08 -8.55
C MET A 4 -59.62 16.44 -9.52
N ARG A 5 -59.52 15.08 -9.50
CA ARG A 5 -60.15 14.06 -10.35
C ARG A 5 -59.87 14.25 -11.87
N GLY A 6 -59.44 13.31 -12.60
CA GLY A 6 -59.42 11.86 -12.62
C GLY A 6 -59.49 11.41 -14.09
N ARG A 7 -58.94 10.31 -14.49
CA ARG A 7 -59.58 9.22 -15.27
C ARG A 7 -58.55 8.34 -16.00
N ARG A 8 -58.84 7.10 -15.82
CA ARG A 8 -58.27 5.89 -16.42
C ARG A 8 -58.51 5.77 -17.92
N SER A 9 -57.68 4.99 -18.62
CA SER A 9 -58.16 3.99 -19.58
C SER A 9 -57.19 2.83 -19.73
N ASP A 10 -57.77 1.64 -19.59
CA ASP A 10 -57.23 0.30 -19.76
C ASP A 10 -57.06 -0.08 -21.26
N ALA A 11 -56.29 -1.13 -21.48
CA ALA A 11 -56.44 -2.24 -22.45
C ALA A 11 -55.09 -2.55 -23.13
N ALA A 12 -54.63 -3.75 -23.37
CA ALA A 12 -55.10 -5.11 -23.17
C ALA A 12 -53.92 -6.08 -23.41
N ARG A 13 -53.98 -7.17 -22.72
CA ARG A 13 -53.23 -8.43 -22.83
C ARG A 13 -53.01 -8.98 -24.25
N ARG A 14 -51.85 -9.62 -24.48
CA ARG A 14 -51.86 -10.98 -25.08
C ARG A 14 -50.58 -11.76 -24.64
N ALA A 15 -50.84 -12.86 -24.01
CA ALA A 15 -49.92 -13.93 -23.67
C ALA A 15 -49.70 -14.85 -24.89
N ARG A 16 -48.56 -15.47 -24.99
CA ARG A 16 -48.41 -16.88 -25.44
C ARG A 16 -47.24 -17.56 -24.74
N ARG A 17 -47.55 -18.72 -24.25
CA ARG A 17 -46.74 -19.71 -23.54
C ARG A 17 -46.15 -20.76 -24.50
N PRO A 18 -45.54 -21.84 -24.04
CA PRO A 18 -44.15 -22.25 -24.32
C PRO A 18 -44.09 -23.62 -25.03
N CYS A 19 -42.88 -24.12 -25.33
CA CYS A 19 -42.70 -25.53 -25.65
C CYS A 19 -41.64 -26.16 -24.72
N LEU A 20 -42.10 -27.15 -23.98
CA LEU A 20 -41.37 -28.13 -23.18
C LEU A 20 -40.95 -29.33 -24.06
N GLY A 21 -39.91 -30.05 -23.64
CA GLY A 21 -39.57 -31.43 -23.99
C GLY A 21 -38.25 -31.77 -23.33
N ALA A 22 -38.11 -32.28 -22.13
CA ALA A 22 -38.26 -33.64 -21.59
C ALA A 22 -37.46 -34.69 -22.41
N ALA A 23 -36.68 -35.58 -21.91
CA ALA A 23 -36.22 -36.08 -20.62
C ALA A 23 -35.37 -37.37 -20.83
N ARG A 24 -34.70 -37.81 -19.78
CA ARG A 24 -34.26 -39.17 -19.37
C ARG A 24 -32.79 -39.51 -19.67
N ALA A 25 -31.92 -39.65 -18.70
CA ALA A 25 -31.78 -40.58 -17.56
C ALA A 25 -31.41 -42.03 -17.92
N ALA A 26 -30.25 -42.47 -17.43
CA ALA A 26 -29.97 -43.75 -16.75
C ALA A 26 -28.44 -43.95 -16.64
N ARG A 27 -27.83 -43.97 -15.53
CA ARG A 27 -27.60 -44.96 -14.47
C ARG A 27 -26.55 -46.04 -14.77
N ARG A 28 -25.52 -46.01 -13.89
CA ARG A 28 -24.80 -47.07 -13.15
C ARG A 28 -23.66 -47.83 -13.90
N ALA A 29 -22.53 -47.77 -13.38
CA ALA A 29 -21.84 -48.42 -12.23
C ALA A 29 -20.83 -49.48 -12.72
N GLY A 30 -19.70 -49.57 -12.08
CA GLY A 30 -18.96 -50.85 -11.95
C GLY A 30 -17.45 -50.74 -12.07
N ASP A 31 -16.81 -50.55 -10.96
CA ASP A 31 -15.62 -51.19 -10.38
C ASP A 31 -14.54 -51.87 -11.25
N SER A 32 -13.35 -51.68 -10.78
CA SER A 32 -12.24 -52.60 -10.51
C SER A 32 -10.95 -52.42 -11.31
N ASN A 33 -9.94 -52.04 -10.54
CA ASN A 33 -8.50 -52.31 -10.71
C ASN A 33 -8.27 -53.84 -10.68
N PRO A 34 -7.15 -54.48 -11.10
CA PRO A 34 -5.78 -54.02 -10.83
C PRO A 34 -4.66 -54.46 -11.84
N SER A 35 -3.47 -53.83 -11.63
CA SER A 35 -2.12 -54.44 -11.62
C SER A 35 -1.41 -54.98 -12.86
N GLY A 36 -0.15 -54.60 -12.93
CA GLY A 36 1.01 -55.34 -13.49
C GLY A 36 1.42 -54.89 -14.90
N GLY A 37 2.59 -54.44 -15.17
CA GLY A 37 3.89 -54.75 -14.76
C GLY A 37 4.81 -54.94 -15.97
N LEU A 38 6.02 -54.33 -15.92
CA LEU A 38 7.23 -54.72 -16.68
C LEU A 38 7.23 -54.52 -18.22
N GLY A 39 8.09 -53.70 -18.79
CA GLY A 39 9.51 -53.92 -18.91
C GLY A 39 10.01 -53.66 -20.33
N ALA A 40 11.06 -52.92 -20.41
CA ALA A 40 12.25 -53.11 -21.25
C ALA A 40 12.31 -52.69 -22.75
N THR A 41 13.19 -51.76 -22.94
CA THR A 41 14.40 -51.71 -23.82
C THR A 41 14.33 -51.52 -25.33
N MET A 42 15.04 -50.46 -25.71
CA MET A 42 16.00 -50.32 -26.86
C MET A 42 15.50 -50.59 -28.28
N THR A 43 15.76 -49.74 -29.26
CA THR A 43 17.04 -49.52 -29.93
C THR A 43 16.88 -48.49 -31.07
N ALA A 44 17.91 -47.68 -31.24
CA ALA A 44 18.13 -46.76 -32.36
C ALA A 44 18.28 -47.49 -33.70
N ILE A 45 18.11 -46.79 -34.82
CA ILE A 45 19.01 -46.84 -36.02
C ILE A 45 18.72 -45.65 -36.97
N ARG A 46 19.84 -45.18 -37.54
CA ARG A 46 20.12 -44.07 -38.46
C ARG A 46 19.69 -44.29 -39.91
N GLY A 47 19.69 -43.17 -40.62
CA GLY A 47 20.02 -43.06 -42.04
C GLY A 47 18.85 -42.47 -42.88
N GLY A 48 18.96 -41.47 -43.70
CA GLY A 48 20.07 -40.93 -44.46
C GLY A 48 19.55 -40.40 -45.80
N SER A 49 19.80 -39.12 -46.09
CA SER A 49 20.16 -38.55 -47.41
C SER A 49 19.16 -38.43 -48.59
N ARG A 50 19.01 -37.17 -49.03
CA ARG A 50 19.29 -36.58 -50.36
C ARG A 50 18.18 -36.43 -51.41
N ARG A 51 18.08 -35.11 -51.81
CA ARG A 51 18.02 -34.51 -53.17
C ARG A 51 16.68 -34.10 -53.76
N ALA A 52 16.65 -32.79 -54.06
CA ALA A 52 15.81 -32.09 -55.03
C ALA A 52 16.24 -32.45 -56.47
N PRO A 53 15.71 -31.88 -57.57
CA PRO A 53 14.87 -30.72 -57.80
C PRO A 53 13.77 -30.91 -58.88
N GLY A 54 12.96 -29.90 -59.15
CA GLY A 54 12.13 -29.84 -60.35
C GLY A 54 11.30 -28.56 -60.46
N LEU A 55 11.77 -27.64 -61.29
CA LEU A 55 11.07 -26.44 -61.77
C LEU A 55 9.90 -26.77 -62.68
N ALA A 56 8.78 -26.06 -62.56
CA ALA A 56 7.94 -25.73 -63.71
C ALA A 56 7.13 -24.44 -63.43
N LEU A 57 7.34 -23.48 -64.28
CA LEU A 57 6.67 -22.19 -64.43
C LEU A 57 5.31 -22.37 -65.09
N ALA A 58 4.26 -21.72 -64.60
CA ALA A 58 3.11 -21.30 -65.41
C ALA A 58 2.52 -20.01 -64.83
N LEU A 59 2.68 -18.92 -65.57
CA LEU A 59 1.95 -17.67 -65.49
C LEU A 59 0.52 -17.88 -65.97
N LEU A 60 -0.46 -17.27 -65.25
CA LEU A 60 -1.61 -16.52 -65.82
C LEU A 60 -2.41 -15.89 -64.69
N GLY A 61 -2.39 -14.68 -64.54
CA GLY A 61 -3.35 -13.63 -64.81
C GLY A 61 -4.59 -13.63 -63.94
N GLY A 62 -4.79 -12.58 -63.17
CA GLY A 62 -6.13 -12.14 -62.99
C GLY A 62 -6.58 -11.76 -61.58
N VAL A 63 -6.93 -10.55 -61.43
CA VAL A 63 -7.96 -9.96 -60.55
C VAL A 63 -7.57 -9.76 -59.06
N LEU A 64 -7.14 -8.57 -58.78
CA LEU A 64 -7.20 -7.92 -57.44
C LEU A 64 -8.65 -7.84 -56.97
N LEU A 65 -9.03 -8.79 -56.13
CA LEU A 65 -10.07 -8.60 -55.13
C LEU A 65 -9.38 -8.36 -53.82
N GLY A 66 -9.37 -7.08 -53.36
CA GLY A 66 -8.99 -6.75 -52.02
C GLY A 66 -9.95 -7.42 -51.03
N ALA A 67 -9.59 -8.63 -50.60
CA ALA A 67 -10.19 -9.23 -49.43
C ALA A 67 -9.59 -8.51 -48.20
N CYS A 68 -10.42 -7.78 -47.50
CA CYS A 68 -10.17 -7.46 -46.10
C CYS A 68 -9.97 -8.79 -45.36
N HIS A 69 -8.73 -9.20 -45.18
CA HIS A 69 -8.40 -10.23 -44.19
C HIS A 69 -8.56 -9.56 -42.83
N GLY A 70 -9.76 -9.62 -42.27
CA GLY A 70 -9.90 -9.61 -40.84
C GLY A 70 -9.16 -10.84 -40.32
N ASP A 71 -8.25 -10.67 -39.39
CA ASP A 71 -7.61 -11.76 -38.66
C ASP A 71 -8.72 -12.59 -37.98
N GLU A 72 -9.18 -13.65 -38.63
CA GLU A 72 -10.22 -14.56 -38.10
C GLU A 72 -9.79 -15.31 -36.83
N ASN A 73 -8.58 -15.06 -36.31
CA ASN A 73 -8.02 -15.66 -35.10
C ASN A 73 -7.63 -14.65 -34.01
N ALA A 74 -8.06 -13.39 -34.07
CA ALA A 74 -7.78 -12.44 -33.00
C ALA A 74 -8.49 -12.89 -31.71
N GLN A 75 -7.70 -13.31 -30.72
CA GLN A 75 -8.23 -13.68 -29.40
C GLN A 75 -8.91 -12.47 -28.76
N VAL A 76 -10.20 -12.61 -28.42
CA VAL A 76 -10.98 -11.55 -27.77
C VAL A 76 -10.40 -11.22 -26.41
N ASN A 77 -10.31 -9.93 -26.09
CA ASN A 77 -9.90 -9.41 -24.78
C ASN A 77 -11.03 -9.62 -23.77
N ALA A 78 -10.94 -10.69 -22.98
CA ALA A 78 -11.94 -11.00 -21.96
C ALA A 78 -11.63 -10.28 -20.65
N LEU A 79 -12.67 -9.72 -20.01
CA LEU A 79 -12.53 -9.16 -18.67
C LEU A 79 -12.04 -10.23 -17.69
N PRO A 80 -10.99 -9.96 -16.88
CA PRO A 80 -10.48 -10.93 -15.92
C PRO A 80 -11.55 -11.39 -14.94
N GLY A 81 -11.63 -12.69 -14.67
CA GLY A 81 -12.70 -13.30 -13.88
C GLY A 81 -12.73 -12.88 -12.40
N PHE A 82 -11.68 -12.23 -11.90
CA PHE A 82 -11.66 -11.65 -10.55
C PHE A 82 -12.29 -10.25 -10.49
N VAL A 83 -12.55 -9.59 -11.64
CA VAL A 83 -13.20 -8.28 -11.66
C VAL A 83 -14.69 -8.46 -11.37
N SER A 84 -15.15 -7.81 -10.31
CA SER A 84 -16.52 -7.89 -9.81
C SER A 84 -17.29 -6.59 -10.09
N GLY A 85 -18.54 -6.74 -10.48
CA GLY A 85 -19.39 -5.59 -10.83
C GLY A 85 -19.02 -4.96 -12.19
N SER A 86 -19.42 -3.70 -12.38
CA SER A 86 -19.14 -2.95 -13.59
C SER A 86 -17.83 -2.17 -13.48
N VAL A 87 -17.07 -2.14 -14.59
CA VAL A 87 -15.93 -1.23 -14.71
C VAL A 87 -16.45 0.19 -14.99
N ARG A 88 -16.11 1.13 -14.10
CA ARG A 88 -16.42 2.55 -14.28
C ARG A 88 -15.30 3.20 -15.08
N LYS A 89 -15.65 3.88 -16.17
CA LYS A 89 -14.71 4.60 -17.05
C LYS A 89 -15.02 6.08 -17.00
N THR A 90 -14.04 6.92 -16.70
CA THR A 90 -14.16 8.38 -16.65
C THR A 90 -13.01 9.03 -17.40
N ALA A 91 -13.30 9.96 -18.30
CA ALA A 91 -12.31 10.75 -19.00
C ALA A 91 -12.14 12.11 -18.32
N TYR A 92 -10.91 12.59 -18.27
CA TYR A 92 -10.50 13.87 -17.70
C TYR A 92 -9.77 14.71 -18.74
N ASP A 93 -10.12 16.00 -18.80
CA ASP A 93 -9.67 16.93 -19.85
C ASP A 93 -8.25 17.48 -19.63
N GLY A 94 -7.69 17.31 -18.42
CA GLY A 94 -6.40 17.91 -18.04
C GLY A 94 -6.46 19.41 -17.79
N ALA A 95 -7.66 20.00 -17.75
CA ALA A 95 -7.86 21.43 -17.50
C ALA A 95 -8.76 21.68 -16.29
N SER A 96 -10.05 21.28 -16.35
CA SER A 96 -10.99 21.40 -15.25
C SER A 96 -10.82 20.28 -14.21
N ASP A 97 -10.50 19.08 -14.67
CA ASP A 97 -10.14 17.93 -13.85
C ASP A 97 -9.05 17.10 -14.57
N ASP A 98 -8.24 16.34 -13.82
CA ASP A 98 -7.11 15.64 -14.36
C ASP A 98 -6.76 14.36 -13.54
N LEU A 99 -5.89 13.52 -14.09
CA LEU A 99 -5.52 12.24 -13.48
C LEU A 99 -4.70 12.39 -12.20
N LEU A 100 -3.80 13.37 -12.13
CA LEU A 100 -2.81 13.50 -11.05
C LEU A 100 -3.33 14.39 -9.91
N THR A 101 -3.95 15.53 -10.24
CA THR A 101 -4.27 16.57 -9.25
C THR A 101 -5.77 16.75 -9.00
N ALA A 102 -6.63 16.06 -9.73
CA ALA A 102 -8.08 16.25 -9.72
C ALA A 102 -8.51 17.71 -9.92
N GLY A 103 -7.85 18.39 -10.86
CA GLY A 103 -8.08 19.78 -11.19
C GLY A 103 -7.42 20.80 -10.27
N LEU A 104 -6.82 20.38 -9.16
CA LEU A 104 -6.18 21.27 -8.18
C LEU A 104 -4.89 21.90 -8.69
N GLY A 105 -4.12 21.16 -9.49
CA GLY A 105 -2.79 21.54 -9.91
C GLY A 105 -1.79 21.59 -8.75
N LYS A 106 -0.53 21.95 -9.05
CA LYS A 106 0.51 22.21 -8.06
C LYS A 106 0.04 23.16 -6.96
N THR A 107 -0.57 24.29 -7.38
CA THR A 107 -1.00 25.34 -6.44
C THR A 107 -2.05 24.82 -5.45
N GLY A 108 -3.07 24.11 -5.93
CA GLY A 108 -4.13 23.58 -5.07
C GLY A 108 -3.67 22.44 -4.17
N LEU A 109 -2.77 21.56 -4.65
CA LEU A 109 -2.18 20.53 -3.81
C LEU A 109 -1.27 21.08 -2.71
N GLY A 110 -0.55 22.17 -2.99
CA GLY A 110 0.29 22.87 -2.03
C GLY A 110 -0.47 23.77 -1.05
N SER A 111 -1.76 24.03 -1.29
CA SER A 111 -2.59 24.90 -0.43
C SER A 111 -2.97 24.20 0.87
N ASP A 112 -2.94 24.94 1.99
CA ASP A 112 -3.46 24.46 3.27
C ASP A 112 -4.99 24.51 3.35
N THR A 113 -5.65 25.14 2.37
CA THR A 113 -7.10 25.14 2.25
C THR A 113 -7.57 23.83 1.64
N ARG A 114 -8.14 22.98 2.47
CA ARG A 114 -8.72 21.71 2.06
C ARG A 114 -9.86 21.93 1.06
N PRO A 115 -9.95 21.14 -0.03
CA PRO A 115 -11.09 21.15 -0.92
C PRO A 115 -12.41 20.92 -0.18
N GLY A 116 -13.37 21.84 -0.38
CA GLY A 116 -14.70 21.74 0.21
C GLY A 116 -15.67 20.96 -0.68
N PHE A 117 -16.90 20.81 -0.17
CA PHE A 117 -18.02 20.21 -0.88
C PHE A 117 -19.13 21.24 -1.11
N ALA A 118 -19.77 21.21 -2.27
CA ALA A 118 -20.92 22.05 -2.56
C ALA A 118 -22.10 21.72 -1.60
N ASN A 119 -22.29 20.44 -1.32
CA ASN A 119 -23.20 19.97 -0.27
C ASN A 119 -22.44 19.07 0.72
N PRO A 120 -22.04 19.58 1.89
CA PRO A 120 -21.30 18.78 2.88
C PRO A 120 -22.02 17.53 3.39
N ALA A 121 -23.37 17.50 3.31
CA ALA A 121 -24.15 16.33 3.72
C ALA A 121 -24.18 15.21 2.66
N GLN A 122 -23.95 15.56 1.39
CA GLN A 122 -24.01 14.66 0.25
C GLN A 122 -22.98 15.08 -0.81
N PRO A 123 -21.67 14.91 -0.55
CA PRO A 123 -20.64 15.24 -1.54
C PRO A 123 -20.76 14.32 -2.75
N SER A 124 -20.45 14.87 -3.91
CA SER A 124 -20.39 14.10 -5.15
C SER A 124 -19.13 13.22 -5.19
N ALA A 125 -19.16 12.14 -5.99
CA ALA A 125 -18.01 11.27 -6.21
C ALA A 125 -16.76 12.05 -6.71
N ALA A 126 -16.95 13.07 -7.55
CA ALA A 126 -15.87 13.92 -8.06
C ALA A 126 -15.23 14.77 -6.94
N GLU A 127 -16.04 15.35 -6.05
CA GLU A 127 -15.53 16.10 -4.90
C GLU A 127 -14.77 15.18 -3.92
N LEU A 128 -15.30 13.97 -3.67
CA LEU A 128 -14.65 12.97 -2.83
C LEU A 128 -13.32 12.49 -3.43
N ARG A 129 -13.27 12.28 -4.76
CA ARG A 129 -12.04 11.96 -5.48
C ARG A 129 -11.01 13.09 -5.34
N ARG A 130 -11.43 14.32 -5.56
CA ARG A 130 -10.55 15.51 -5.42
C ARG A 130 -9.97 15.61 -4.02
N LEU A 131 -10.78 15.40 -2.99
CA LEU A 131 -10.32 15.40 -1.61
C LEU A 131 -9.41 14.22 -1.31
N ALA A 132 -9.68 13.02 -1.88
CA ALA A 132 -8.85 11.84 -1.70
C ALA A 132 -7.45 12.04 -2.33
N ILE A 133 -7.37 12.60 -3.53
CA ILE A 133 -6.10 12.91 -4.19
C ILE A 133 -5.34 13.97 -3.38
N TYR A 134 -5.98 15.08 -2.99
CA TYR A 134 -5.38 16.10 -2.13
C TYR A 134 -4.78 15.51 -0.85
N SER A 135 -5.56 14.69 -0.13
CA SER A 135 -5.14 14.14 1.15
C SER A 135 -4.02 13.10 1.01
N ASN A 136 -4.12 12.22 0.00
CA ASN A 136 -3.10 11.18 -0.20
C ASN A 136 -1.80 11.75 -0.75
N TYR A 137 -1.85 12.77 -1.61
CA TYR A 137 -0.67 13.44 -2.11
C TYR A 137 0.13 14.05 -0.95
N ARG A 138 -0.52 14.85 -0.12
CA ARG A 138 0.07 15.54 1.04
C ARG A 138 0.49 14.60 2.18
N ALA A 139 0.01 13.38 2.19
CA ALA A 139 0.40 12.38 3.18
C ALA A 139 1.70 11.64 2.86
N LEU A 140 2.18 11.75 1.61
CA LEU A 140 3.36 11.02 1.15
C LEU A 140 4.59 11.91 0.99
N VAL A 141 4.41 13.19 0.69
CA VAL A 141 5.52 14.10 0.39
C VAL A 141 5.41 15.42 1.17
N ASP A 142 6.53 16.06 1.43
CA ASP A 142 6.55 17.43 1.92
C ASP A 142 6.07 18.39 0.82
N ILE A 143 5.02 19.15 1.11
CA ILE A 143 4.42 20.11 0.16
C ILE A 143 4.90 21.55 0.40
N THR A 144 5.91 21.76 1.25
CA THR A 144 6.42 23.11 1.52
C THR A 144 7.45 23.53 0.48
N PRO A 145 7.41 24.77 -0.01
CA PRO A 145 8.40 25.25 -0.99
C PRO A 145 9.83 25.17 -0.47
N ASN A 146 10.06 25.50 0.81
CA ASN A 146 11.37 25.38 1.44
C ASN A 146 11.80 23.91 1.61
N GLY A 147 10.86 23.00 1.74
CA GLY A 147 11.10 21.55 1.78
C GLY A 147 11.49 20.94 0.44
N GLY A 148 11.20 21.61 -0.67
CA GLY A 148 11.57 21.15 -2.01
C GLY A 148 10.40 21.06 -2.99
N TYR A 149 9.14 21.15 -2.53
CA TYR A 149 7.97 21.11 -3.38
C TYR A 149 7.97 22.22 -4.45
N GLY A 150 7.70 21.84 -5.68
CA GLY A 150 7.73 22.71 -6.84
C GLY A 150 9.14 22.99 -7.39
N ARG A 151 10.21 22.40 -6.79
CA ARG A 151 11.62 22.54 -7.24
C ARG A 151 12.33 21.23 -7.44
N PHE A 152 12.21 20.28 -6.53
CA PHE A 152 12.81 18.95 -6.61
C PHE A 152 11.79 17.88 -6.94
N TRP A 153 10.55 18.06 -6.52
CA TRP A 153 9.39 17.22 -6.81
C TRP A 153 8.12 18.09 -6.86
N GLY A 154 7.05 17.51 -7.32
CA GLY A 154 5.74 18.17 -7.45
C GLY A 154 5.23 18.16 -8.87
N PRO A 155 3.92 18.35 -9.07
CA PRO A 155 3.27 18.19 -10.39
C PRO A 155 3.91 19.01 -11.52
N ASN A 156 4.44 20.19 -11.19
CA ASN A 156 5.12 21.11 -12.13
C ASN A 156 6.53 20.65 -12.53
N VAL A 157 7.16 19.76 -11.76
CA VAL A 157 8.55 19.33 -12.01
C VAL A 157 8.55 18.17 -12.99
N ASP A 158 9.31 18.28 -14.07
CA ASP A 158 9.47 17.22 -15.07
C ASP A 158 10.40 16.10 -14.55
N LEU A 159 10.50 15.02 -15.32
CA LEU A 159 11.33 13.86 -14.95
C LEU A 159 12.86 14.12 -15.03
N ALA A 160 13.26 15.27 -15.52
CA ALA A 160 14.65 15.74 -15.49
C ALA A 160 14.92 16.69 -14.29
N GLY A 161 13.90 16.97 -13.50
CA GLY A 161 13.98 17.83 -12.31
C GLY A 161 13.83 19.33 -12.61
N ASN A 162 13.21 19.71 -13.76
CA ASN A 162 12.99 21.09 -14.12
C ASN A 162 11.54 21.52 -13.91
N ASP A 163 11.31 22.74 -13.48
CA ASP A 163 9.97 23.35 -13.38
C ASP A 163 9.48 23.76 -14.78
N THR A 164 8.88 22.82 -15.51
CA THR A 164 8.47 23.02 -16.90
C THR A 164 7.00 22.65 -17.16
N LEU A 165 6.32 22.00 -16.21
CA LEU A 165 4.98 21.43 -16.40
C LEU A 165 3.84 22.33 -15.88
N GLY A 166 4.14 23.54 -15.41
CA GLY A 166 3.15 24.53 -14.94
C GLY A 166 2.36 24.01 -13.71
N GLU A 167 1.06 23.78 -13.85
CA GLU A 167 0.24 23.19 -12.78
C GLU A 167 0.31 21.65 -12.75
N GLY A 168 0.97 21.01 -13.72
CA GLY A 168 1.21 19.56 -13.79
C GLY A 168 -0.06 18.72 -13.99
N LYS A 169 -1.12 19.31 -14.56
CA LYS A 169 -2.37 18.61 -14.83
C LYS A 169 -2.21 17.67 -16.01
N ILE A 170 -2.70 16.43 -15.88
CA ILE A 170 -2.52 15.38 -16.88
C ILE A 170 -3.89 14.86 -17.34
N ALA A 171 -4.23 15.10 -18.62
CA ALA A 171 -5.42 14.55 -19.26
C ALA A 171 -5.32 13.02 -19.41
N GLY A 172 -6.46 12.34 -19.43
CA GLY A 172 -6.49 10.90 -19.68
C GLY A 172 -7.79 10.23 -19.25
N THR A 173 -7.74 8.92 -19.10
CA THR A 173 -8.89 8.10 -18.71
C THR A 173 -8.59 7.27 -17.49
N GLU A 174 -9.55 7.18 -16.59
CA GLU A 174 -9.50 6.39 -15.36
C GLU A 174 -10.52 5.26 -15.43
N TYR A 175 -10.11 4.05 -15.02
CA TYR A 175 -10.94 2.86 -14.95
C TYR A 175 -10.93 2.33 -13.53
N LEU A 176 -12.10 2.20 -12.90
CA LEU A 176 -12.28 1.83 -11.50
C LEU A 176 -13.16 0.59 -11.41
N ALA A 177 -12.73 -0.42 -10.65
CA ALA A 177 -13.45 -1.67 -10.45
C ALA A 177 -13.09 -2.31 -9.10
N TYR A 178 -13.83 -3.34 -8.69
CA TYR A 178 -13.42 -4.24 -7.62
C TYR A 178 -12.76 -5.50 -8.17
N SER A 179 -11.75 -6.02 -7.45
CA SER A 179 -11.38 -7.41 -7.46
C SER A 179 -12.01 -8.10 -6.26
N ASP A 180 -12.78 -9.15 -6.50
CA ASP A 180 -13.41 -9.96 -5.44
C ASP A 180 -13.55 -11.42 -5.90
N ASP A 181 -13.84 -12.33 -4.97
CA ASP A 181 -14.13 -13.74 -5.27
C ASP A 181 -15.64 -13.99 -5.50
N GLY A 182 -16.43 -12.93 -5.67
CA GLY A 182 -17.88 -12.97 -5.85
C GLY A 182 -18.66 -12.86 -4.54
N SER A 183 -17.99 -12.89 -3.40
CA SER A 183 -18.62 -12.79 -2.08
C SER A 183 -19.00 -11.36 -1.66
N GLY A 184 -18.35 -10.34 -2.25
CA GLY A 184 -18.41 -8.94 -1.82
C GLY A 184 -17.71 -8.66 -0.49
N ARG A 185 -16.97 -9.65 0.04
CA ARG A 185 -16.31 -9.54 1.35
C ARG A 185 -14.85 -9.09 1.25
N LYS A 186 -14.21 -9.30 0.10
CA LYS A 186 -12.81 -8.92 -0.13
C LYS A 186 -12.70 -7.54 -0.78
N ASN A 187 -13.51 -7.26 -1.79
CA ASN A 187 -13.64 -5.97 -2.49
C ASN A 187 -12.37 -5.12 -2.54
N VAL A 188 -11.30 -5.67 -3.12
CA VAL A 188 -10.07 -4.90 -3.36
C VAL A 188 -10.35 -3.88 -4.46
N THR A 189 -10.15 -2.60 -4.19
CA THR A 189 -10.32 -1.55 -5.19
C THR A 189 -9.15 -1.58 -6.17
N LEU A 190 -9.46 -1.70 -7.46
CA LEU A 190 -8.54 -1.59 -8.58
C LEU A 190 -8.80 -0.29 -9.33
N LEU A 191 -7.74 0.41 -9.70
CA LEU A 191 -7.82 1.62 -10.50
C LEU A 191 -6.71 1.60 -11.56
N VAL A 192 -7.04 1.95 -12.79
CA VAL A 192 -6.07 2.15 -13.86
C VAL A 192 -6.24 3.54 -14.43
N GLN A 193 -5.16 4.31 -14.45
CA GLN A 193 -5.09 5.61 -15.11
C GLN A 193 -4.26 5.47 -16.38
N VAL A 194 -4.82 5.89 -17.53
CA VAL A 194 -4.11 5.90 -18.81
C VAL A 194 -4.01 7.37 -19.27
N PRO A 195 -2.82 7.98 -19.20
CA PRO A 195 -2.65 9.36 -19.61
C PRO A 195 -2.84 9.52 -21.13
N ALA A 196 -3.29 10.70 -21.59
CA ALA A 196 -3.44 11.00 -23.01
C ALA A 196 -2.11 10.93 -23.79
N SER A 197 -0.98 11.05 -23.09
CA SER A 197 0.37 10.90 -23.63
C SER A 197 0.85 9.45 -23.73
N PHE A 198 0.03 8.45 -23.38
CA PHE A 198 0.41 7.04 -23.49
C PHE A 198 0.75 6.67 -24.94
N ASP A 199 1.94 6.09 -25.12
CA ASP A 199 2.40 5.64 -26.44
C ASP A 199 2.10 4.14 -26.66
N PRO A 200 1.14 3.79 -27.53
CA PRO A 200 0.82 2.39 -27.82
C PRO A 200 1.93 1.61 -28.54
N ALA A 201 2.95 2.29 -29.08
CA ALA A 201 4.10 1.66 -29.73
C ALA A 201 5.22 1.31 -28.72
N ASN A 202 5.29 2.05 -27.62
CA ASN A 202 6.26 1.84 -26.53
C ASN A 202 5.56 1.75 -25.18
N PRO A 203 4.68 0.75 -24.98
CA PRO A 203 3.82 0.70 -23.83
C PRO A 203 4.57 0.48 -22.52
N CYS A 204 4.12 1.16 -21.47
CA CYS A 204 4.60 0.92 -20.11
C CYS A 204 3.48 0.95 -19.08
N ILE A 205 3.68 0.19 -18.00
CA ILE A 205 2.84 0.18 -16.80
C ILE A 205 3.72 0.43 -15.59
N VAL A 206 3.21 1.22 -14.65
CA VAL A 206 3.81 1.38 -13.32
C VAL A 206 2.75 1.00 -12.29
N THR A 207 3.07 0.16 -11.31
CA THR A 207 2.14 -0.03 -10.19
C THR A 207 2.25 1.11 -9.20
N ALA A 208 1.14 1.46 -8.56
CA ALA A 208 1.06 2.44 -7.50
C ALA A 208 0.15 1.90 -6.37
N THR A 209 0.56 0.77 -5.82
CA THR A 209 -0.17 0.10 -4.73
C THR A 209 -0.19 1.00 -3.50
N ALA A 210 -1.37 1.18 -2.89
CA ALA A 210 -1.55 2.13 -1.80
C ALA A 210 -0.53 1.94 -0.66
N SER A 211 0.13 3.01 -0.24
CA SER A 211 0.94 3.06 0.97
C SER A 211 0.03 3.13 2.21
N GLY A 212 0.39 2.48 3.31
CA GLY A 212 -0.44 2.39 4.51
C GLY A 212 -1.77 1.68 4.25
N SER A 213 -2.68 1.69 5.21
CA SER A 213 -4.05 1.23 5.02
C SER A 213 -4.88 2.34 4.36
N ARG A 214 -4.42 2.80 3.19
CA ARG A 214 -5.02 3.91 2.46
C ARG A 214 -5.95 3.40 1.36
N GLY A 215 -6.83 4.29 0.90
CA GLY A 215 -7.63 4.07 -0.30
C GLY A 215 -6.78 4.00 -1.57
N VAL A 216 -7.42 3.76 -2.69
CA VAL A 216 -6.77 3.44 -3.97
C VAL A 216 -5.77 4.51 -4.46
N TYR A 217 -5.94 5.79 -4.11
CA TYR A 217 -5.00 6.87 -4.45
C TYR A 217 -3.78 6.94 -3.51
N GLY A 218 -3.59 5.96 -2.62
CA GLY A 218 -2.59 5.98 -1.55
C GLY A 218 -1.12 5.95 -1.97
N ALA A 219 -0.80 5.94 -3.27
CA ALA A 219 0.55 6.08 -3.80
C ALA A 219 0.63 7.08 -4.98
N ILE A 220 -0.34 8.00 -5.08
CA ILE A 220 -0.43 8.92 -6.22
C ILE A 220 0.76 9.86 -6.32
N ALA A 221 1.28 10.38 -5.19
CA ALA A 221 2.44 11.27 -5.18
C ALA A 221 3.77 10.55 -5.35
N ALA A 222 3.83 9.24 -5.11
CA ALA A 222 5.03 8.44 -5.29
C ALA A 222 5.10 7.88 -6.73
N ALA A 223 4.84 6.58 -6.89
CA ALA A 223 4.90 5.91 -8.19
C ALA A 223 3.86 6.42 -9.20
N GLY A 224 2.69 6.90 -8.73
CA GLY A 224 1.62 7.40 -9.58
C GLY A 224 2.03 8.62 -10.41
N GLU A 225 2.57 9.65 -9.77
CA GLU A 225 3.04 10.88 -10.41
C GLU A 225 4.13 10.60 -11.45
N TRP A 226 5.15 9.84 -11.04
CA TRP A 226 6.24 9.46 -11.93
C TRP A 226 5.72 8.71 -13.16
N GLY A 227 4.83 7.72 -12.96
CA GLY A 227 4.27 6.92 -14.05
C GLY A 227 3.47 7.76 -15.04
N LEU A 228 2.59 8.64 -14.54
CA LEU A 228 1.78 9.53 -15.39
C LEU A 228 2.63 10.50 -16.19
N LYS A 229 3.64 11.13 -15.57
CA LYS A 229 4.59 12.01 -16.25
C LYS A 229 5.42 11.29 -17.32
N ARG A 230 5.73 10.01 -17.10
CA ARG A 230 6.43 9.16 -18.07
C ARG A 230 5.55 8.75 -19.26
N GLY A 231 4.24 8.98 -19.20
CA GLY A 231 3.30 8.49 -20.20
C GLY A 231 2.94 7.02 -20.03
N CYS A 232 3.23 6.41 -18.88
CA CYS A 232 2.85 5.05 -18.58
C CYS A 232 1.38 4.97 -18.09
N ALA A 233 0.72 3.86 -18.34
CA ALA A 233 -0.47 3.51 -17.58
C ALA A 233 -0.09 3.23 -16.12
N VAL A 234 -0.89 3.70 -15.17
CA VAL A 234 -0.64 3.47 -13.74
C VAL A 234 -1.70 2.56 -13.17
N ALA A 235 -1.26 1.45 -12.58
CA ALA A 235 -2.10 0.41 -11.99
C ALA A 235 -2.08 0.53 -10.47
N TYR A 236 -3.18 1.01 -9.89
CA TYR A 236 -3.35 1.18 -8.45
C TYR A 236 -4.18 0.04 -7.85
N ASN A 237 -3.98 -0.22 -6.56
CA ASN A 237 -4.89 -1.03 -5.74
C ASN A 237 -4.80 -0.67 -4.26
N ASP A 238 -5.87 -0.96 -3.49
CA ASP A 238 -5.93 -0.73 -2.05
C ASP A 238 -5.42 -1.90 -1.19
N LYS A 239 -4.83 -2.93 -1.79
CA LYS A 239 -4.27 -4.13 -1.15
C LYS A 239 -5.27 -4.95 -0.31
N GLY A 240 -6.56 -4.67 -0.41
CA GLY A 240 -7.56 -5.27 0.46
C GLY A 240 -7.60 -4.70 1.90
N GLY A 241 -6.66 -3.79 2.23
CA GLY A 241 -6.73 -2.98 3.46
C GLY A 241 -7.66 -1.80 3.28
N GLY A 242 -7.35 -0.91 2.33
CA GLY A 242 -8.21 0.21 1.94
C GLY A 242 -8.58 1.15 3.07
N ASN A 243 -9.51 2.07 2.76
CA ASN A 243 -10.10 3.01 3.70
C ASN A 243 -11.60 2.75 3.95
N GLY A 244 -12.08 1.55 3.64
CA GLY A 244 -13.45 1.14 3.91
C GLY A 244 -13.74 1.08 5.41
N ALA A 245 -14.89 1.63 5.81
CA ALA A 245 -15.36 1.62 7.18
C ALA A 245 -16.86 1.36 7.26
N HIS A 246 -17.30 0.91 8.44
CA HIS A 246 -18.69 0.72 8.81
C HIS A 246 -18.94 1.44 10.14
N GLU A 247 -19.81 2.43 10.15
CA GLU A 247 -20.28 3.10 11.36
C GLU A 247 -21.32 2.21 12.03
N ILE A 248 -20.96 1.59 13.15
CA ILE A 248 -21.77 0.52 13.77
C ILE A 248 -23.13 1.04 14.24
N GLY A 249 -23.18 2.27 14.76
CA GLY A 249 -24.40 2.86 15.33
C GLY A 249 -25.48 3.16 14.29
N THR A 250 -25.10 3.62 13.11
CA THR A 250 -26.02 4.03 12.03
C THR A 250 -26.13 3.01 10.91
N GLY A 251 -25.19 2.06 10.84
CA GLY A 251 -25.09 1.09 9.75
C GLY A 251 -24.65 1.69 8.42
N VAL A 252 -24.02 2.87 8.43
CA VAL A 252 -23.52 3.54 7.22
C VAL A 252 -22.18 2.97 6.79
N VAL A 253 -22.01 2.74 5.49
CA VAL A 253 -20.81 2.24 4.84
C VAL A 253 -20.44 3.10 3.63
N THR A 254 -19.21 2.96 3.16
CA THR A 254 -18.68 3.68 2.00
C THR A 254 -18.72 2.79 0.75
N LEU A 255 -19.12 3.35 -0.40
CA LEU A 255 -19.06 2.71 -1.71
C LEU A 255 -17.73 3.00 -2.42
N ILE A 256 -17.49 2.34 -3.57
CA ILE A 256 -16.23 2.39 -4.31
C ILE A 256 -15.78 3.82 -4.70
N ASP A 257 -16.72 4.74 -4.89
CA ASP A 257 -16.50 6.14 -5.25
C ASP A 257 -16.54 7.11 -4.06
N GLY A 258 -16.64 6.55 -2.84
CA GLY A 258 -16.69 7.33 -1.61
C GLY A 258 -18.07 7.78 -1.18
N THR A 259 -19.10 7.62 -2.02
CA THR A 259 -20.48 7.93 -1.62
C THR A 259 -20.96 6.97 -0.54
N LEU A 260 -21.96 7.39 0.24
CA LEU A 260 -22.44 6.64 1.39
C LEU A 260 -23.73 5.88 1.08
N ALA A 261 -23.87 4.74 1.74
CA ALA A 261 -25.09 3.93 1.72
C ALA A 261 -25.29 3.25 3.08
N THR A 262 -26.48 2.71 3.36
CA THR A 262 -26.64 1.76 4.47
C THR A 262 -26.02 0.42 4.08
N ALA A 263 -25.49 -0.33 5.03
CA ALA A 263 -24.92 -1.65 4.80
C ALA A 263 -25.91 -2.59 4.07
N SER A 264 -27.19 -2.52 4.41
CA SER A 264 -28.25 -3.32 3.78
C SER A 264 -28.51 -2.94 2.32
N SER A 265 -28.43 -1.64 1.96
CA SER A 265 -28.64 -1.18 0.58
C SER A 265 -27.38 -1.34 -0.28
N ALA A 266 -26.20 -1.21 0.29
CA ALA A 266 -24.93 -1.39 -0.39
C ALA A 266 -24.67 -2.86 -0.76
N GLY A 267 -25.04 -3.79 0.10
CA GLY A 267 -24.78 -5.22 -0.10
C GLY A 267 -23.29 -5.48 -0.42
N SER A 268 -23.04 -6.21 -1.50
CA SER A 268 -21.68 -6.51 -1.99
C SER A 268 -20.96 -5.33 -2.64
N SER A 269 -21.61 -4.17 -2.80
CA SER A 269 -20.99 -2.98 -3.41
C SER A 269 -20.28 -2.06 -2.41
N SER A 270 -20.35 -2.34 -1.10
CA SER A 270 -19.60 -1.58 -0.09
C SER A 270 -18.11 -1.82 -0.18
N LEU A 271 -17.29 -0.82 0.14
CA LEU A 271 -15.84 -1.01 0.37
C LEU A 271 -15.60 -2.01 1.50
N PHE A 272 -16.44 -1.92 2.54
CA PHE A 272 -16.41 -2.81 3.68
C PHE A 272 -17.72 -2.76 4.47
N THR A 273 -18.20 -3.92 4.87
CA THR A 273 -19.28 -4.10 5.84
C THR A 273 -18.84 -5.15 6.87
N ALA A 274 -18.98 -4.83 8.16
CA ALA A 274 -18.72 -5.79 9.22
C ALA A 274 -19.66 -7.01 9.06
N SER A 275 -19.13 -8.21 9.21
CA SER A 275 -19.80 -9.46 8.81
C SER A 275 -20.70 -10.07 9.88
N GLU A 276 -20.77 -9.44 11.06
CA GLU A 276 -21.59 -9.88 12.17
C GLU A 276 -23.07 -9.65 11.90
N SER A 277 -23.94 -10.41 12.59
CA SER A 277 -25.38 -10.22 12.50
C SER A 277 -25.78 -8.84 13.04
N SER A 278 -26.88 -8.29 12.53
CA SER A 278 -27.41 -7.00 13.01
C SER A 278 -27.68 -7.00 14.51
N SER A 279 -28.13 -8.13 15.08
CA SER A 279 -28.35 -8.27 16.53
C SER A 279 -27.02 -8.23 17.31
N THR A 280 -25.96 -8.84 16.81
CA THR A 280 -24.63 -8.82 17.43
C THR A 280 -24.05 -7.41 17.40
N LEU A 281 -24.15 -6.72 16.24
CA LEU A 281 -23.71 -5.32 16.12
C LEU A 281 -24.52 -4.38 17.01
N ALA A 282 -25.83 -4.58 17.14
CA ALA A 282 -26.67 -3.79 18.03
C ALA A 282 -26.29 -4.00 19.51
N ALA A 283 -26.02 -5.23 19.93
CA ALA A 283 -25.53 -5.52 21.27
C ALA A 283 -24.16 -4.88 21.55
N PHE A 284 -23.24 -4.96 20.59
CA PHE A 284 -21.94 -4.32 20.69
C PHE A 284 -22.08 -2.79 20.78
N ASN A 285 -22.91 -2.17 19.93
CA ASN A 285 -23.15 -0.72 19.97
C ASN A 285 -23.81 -0.26 21.26
N SER A 286 -24.62 -1.11 21.87
CA SER A 286 -25.22 -0.82 23.21
C SER A 286 -24.16 -0.78 24.30
N ALA A 287 -23.16 -1.68 24.24
CA ALA A 287 -22.05 -1.74 25.19
C ALA A 287 -20.98 -0.68 24.90
N PHE A 288 -20.71 -0.43 23.63
CA PHE A 288 -19.67 0.47 23.13
C PHE A 288 -20.25 1.38 22.03
N PRO A 289 -20.96 2.46 22.36
CA PRO A 289 -21.56 3.35 21.38
C PRO A 289 -20.50 4.14 20.59
N ASN A 290 -20.86 4.62 19.38
CA ASN A 290 -20.04 5.46 18.51
C ASN A 290 -18.75 4.78 18.03
N ARG A 291 -18.78 3.46 17.75
CA ARG A 291 -17.64 2.71 17.24
C ARG A 291 -17.69 2.54 15.73
N TYR A 292 -16.48 2.44 15.16
CA TYR A 292 -16.25 2.22 13.72
C TYR A 292 -15.50 0.91 13.53
N ALA A 293 -15.98 0.09 12.62
CA ALA A 293 -15.22 -1.04 12.11
C ALA A 293 -14.46 -0.62 10.85
N TYR A 294 -13.18 -0.96 10.76
CA TYR A 294 -12.34 -0.69 9.60
C TYR A 294 -12.00 -1.98 8.85
N LYS A 295 -11.97 -1.90 7.51
CA LYS A 295 -11.71 -3.03 6.63
C LYS A 295 -10.42 -3.79 7.00
N HIS A 296 -9.31 -3.07 7.15
CA HIS A 296 -8.02 -3.72 7.44
C HIS A 296 -8.06 -4.46 8.79
N ALA A 297 -8.60 -3.83 9.84
CA ALA A 297 -8.62 -4.43 11.18
C ALA A 297 -9.69 -5.52 11.33
N HIS A 298 -10.89 -5.33 10.77
CA HIS A 298 -12.08 -6.08 11.18
C HIS A 298 -12.72 -6.91 10.05
N SER A 299 -12.09 -7.03 8.89
CA SER A 299 -12.61 -7.84 7.78
C SER A 299 -12.51 -9.35 8.01
N GLN A 300 -11.87 -9.80 9.09
CA GLN A 300 -11.52 -11.20 9.33
C GLN A 300 -10.64 -11.80 8.22
N GLN A 301 -10.07 -10.95 7.41
CA GLN A 301 -9.07 -11.32 6.41
C GLN A 301 -7.68 -11.08 6.97
N ASN A 302 -6.68 -11.68 6.35
CA ASN A 302 -5.28 -11.30 6.50
C ASN A 302 -4.84 -10.70 5.15
N PRO A 303 -5.13 -9.42 4.88
CA PRO A 303 -4.94 -8.86 3.53
C PRO A 303 -3.49 -8.90 3.06
N GLU A 304 -2.52 -8.87 3.98
CA GLU A 304 -1.10 -8.95 3.63
C GLU A 304 -0.74 -10.26 2.92
N GLN A 305 -1.40 -11.35 3.25
CA GLN A 305 -1.22 -12.64 2.58
C GLN A 305 -1.50 -12.54 1.07
N ASP A 306 -2.38 -11.65 0.68
CA ASP A 306 -2.85 -11.47 -0.71
C ASP A 306 -2.18 -10.30 -1.45
N TRP A 307 -1.31 -9.52 -0.81
CA TRP A 307 -0.74 -8.30 -1.38
C TRP A 307 -0.07 -8.49 -2.75
N GLY A 308 0.77 -9.52 -2.88
CA GLY A 308 1.41 -9.84 -4.15
C GLY A 308 0.38 -10.19 -5.23
N ARG A 309 -0.56 -11.07 -4.90
CA ARG A 309 -1.61 -11.51 -5.80
C ARG A 309 -2.49 -10.35 -6.29
N VAL A 310 -2.95 -9.47 -5.40
CA VAL A 310 -3.83 -8.35 -5.81
C VAL A 310 -3.08 -7.27 -6.59
N THR A 311 -1.77 -7.11 -6.36
CA THR A 311 -0.94 -6.24 -7.20
C THR A 311 -0.79 -6.82 -8.61
N LEU A 312 -0.59 -8.13 -8.75
CA LEU A 312 -0.62 -8.80 -10.06
C LEU A 312 -1.99 -8.68 -10.74
N GLN A 313 -3.10 -8.78 -9.99
CA GLN A 313 -4.44 -8.53 -10.52
C GLN A 313 -4.62 -7.09 -11.02
N ALA A 314 -4.04 -6.09 -10.33
CA ALA A 314 -4.07 -4.71 -10.82
C ALA A 314 -3.28 -4.56 -12.14
N VAL A 315 -2.15 -5.24 -12.29
CA VAL A 315 -1.40 -5.28 -13.55
C VAL A 315 -2.20 -5.99 -14.64
N GLU A 316 -2.78 -7.16 -14.37
CA GLU A 316 -3.63 -7.88 -15.34
C GLU A 316 -4.85 -7.05 -15.77
N PHE A 317 -5.46 -6.32 -14.85
CA PHE A 317 -6.54 -5.38 -15.15
C PHE A 317 -6.04 -4.21 -16.02
N ALA A 318 -4.82 -3.70 -15.80
CA ALA A 318 -4.22 -2.69 -16.67
C ALA A 318 -3.98 -3.21 -18.10
N TYR A 319 -3.52 -4.46 -18.25
CA TYR A 319 -3.42 -5.08 -19.58
C TYR A 319 -4.77 -5.22 -20.26
N TRP A 320 -5.82 -5.61 -19.52
CA TRP A 320 -7.16 -5.64 -20.07
C TRP A 320 -7.62 -4.24 -20.53
N VAL A 321 -7.43 -3.21 -19.71
CA VAL A 321 -7.77 -1.81 -20.04
C VAL A 321 -7.03 -1.35 -21.30
N LEU A 322 -5.74 -1.63 -21.42
CA LEU A 322 -4.93 -1.23 -22.57
C LEU A 322 -5.36 -1.99 -23.84
N ASN A 323 -5.74 -3.25 -23.73
CA ASN A 323 -6.28 -4.03 -24.84
C ASN A 323 -7.67 -3.53 -25.25
N GLU A 324 -8.55 -3.09 -24.31
CA GLU A 324 -9.82 -2.46 -24.63
C GLU A 324 -9.65 -1.09 -25.31
N GLN A 325 -8.58 -0.37 -24.99
CA GLN A 325 -8.37 0.98 -25.54
C GLN A 325 -7.61 0.96 -26.88
N PHE A 326 -6.66 0.02 -27.07
CA PHE A 326 -5.70 0.00 -28.17
C PHE A 326 -5.68 -1.31 -28.96
N GLY A 327 -6.41 -2.33 -28.54
CA GLY A 327 -6.54 -3.59 -29.25
C GLY A 327 -7.36 -3.46 -30.55
N PRO A 328 -7.16 -4.34 -31.55
CA PRO A 328 -7.95 -4.33 -32.77
C PRO A 328 -9.42 -4.61 -32.45
N VAL A 329 -10.32 -3.98 -33.18
CA VAL A 329 -11.76 -4.31 -33.12
C VAL A 329 -11.96 -5.67 -33.81
N VAL A 330 -12.47 -6.65 -33.08
CA VAL A 330 -12.70 -8.02 -33.58
C VAL A 330 -14.13 -8.14 -34.16
N ASP A 331 -15.13 -7.74 -33.34
CA ASP A 331 -16.50 -7.63 -33.82
C ASP A 331 -17.24 -6.53 -33.01
N GLY A 332 -18.00 -5.71 -33.70
CA GLY A 332 -18.85 -4.68 -33.12
C GLY A 332 -18.11 -3.81 -32.09
N THR A 333 -18.22 -4.14 -30.82
CA THR A 333 -17.61 -3.41 -29.72
C THR A 333 -16.51 -4.19 -28.98
N ARG A 334 -16.24 -5.45 -29.38
CA ARG A 334 -15.23 -6.28 -28.73
C ARG A 334 -13.85 -6.01 -29.32
N HIS A 335 -12.87 -5.87 -28.42
CA HIS A 335 -11.47 -5.71 -28.80
C HIS A 335 -10.71 -7.02 -28.70
N GLY A 336 -9.68 -7.17 -29.52
CA GLY A 336 -8.74 -8.28 -29.49
C GLY A 336 -7.52 -7.96 -28.61
N ILE A 337 -6.77 -8.98 -28.27
CA ILE A 337 -5.53 -8.84 -27.50
C ILE A 337 -4.44 -8.27 -28.42
N ARG A 338 -3.93 -7.08 -28.05
CA ARG A 338 -2.75 -6.45 -28.62
C ARG A 338 -1.51 -6.72 -27.77
N TYR A 339 -1.66 -6.66 -26.44
CA TYR A 339 -0.57 -6.79 -25.49
C TYR A 339 -0.72 -8.04 -24.64
N ARG A 340 0.35 -8.79 -24.51
CA ARG A 340 0.50 -10.00 -23.69
C ARG A 340 1.56 -9.77 -22.61
N PRO A 341 1.67 -10.61 -21.57
CA PRO A 341 2.80 -10.58 -20.65
C PRO A 341 4.14 -10.54 -21.41
N GLY A 342 5.01 -9.61 -21.04
CA GLY A 342 6.28 -9.37 -21.71
C GLY A 342 6.28 -8.32 -22.83
N ASP A 343 5.11 -7.97 -23.38
CA ASP A 343 5.03 -6.92 -24.42
C ASP A 343 5.10 -5.49 -23.85
N ILE A 344 4.82 -5.33 -22.56
CA ILE A 344 4.79 -4.04 -21.86
C ILE A 344 5.91 -3.99 -20.82
N THR A 345 6.67 -2.90 -20.81
CA THR A 345 7.60 -2.62 -19.71
C THR A 345 6.81 -2.30 -18.47
N THR A 346 6.82 -3.19 -17.48
CA THR A 346 6.06 -3.04 -16.23
C THR A 346 7.01 -2.90 -15.05
N ILE A 347 6.97 -1.75 -14.36
CA ILE A 347 7.72 -1.51 -13.12
C ILE A 347 6.77 -1.66 -11.94
N ALA A 348 6.98 -2.65 -11.10
CA ALA A 348 6.29 -2.76 -9.83
C ALA A 348 6.89 -1.74 -8.85
N ALA A 349 6.12 -0.71 -8.51
CA ALA A 349 6.62 0.40 -7.69
C ALA A 349 5.60 0.82 -6.64
N SER A 350 6.06 1.22 -5.48
CA SER A 350 5.37 1.95 -4.42
C SER A 350 6.29 2.16 -3.21
N VAL A 351 5.74 2.70 -2.12
CA VAL A 351 6.45 2.96 -0.87
C VAL A 351 5.76 2.25 0.32
N SER A 352 6.48 2.05 1.42
CA SER A 352 5.97 1.46 2.66
C SER A 352 5.36 0.06 2.42
N ASN A 353 4.19 -0.26 2.95
CA ASN A 353 3.56 -1.55 2.69
C ASN A 353 3.07 -1.73 1.24
N GLY A 354 2.89 -0.64 0.48
CA GLY A 354 2.75 -0.70 -0.98
C GLY A 354 4.03 -1.21 -1.65
N GLY A 355 5.21 -0.79 -1.17
CA GLY A 355 6.51 -1.31 -1.59
C GLY A 355 6.67 -2.79 -1.27
N GLY A 356 6.28 -3.22 -0.06
CA GLY A 356 6.23 -4.64 0.29
C GLY A 356 5.31 -5.45 -0.62
N SER A 357 4.18 -4.88 -1.00
CA SER A 357 3.24 -5.48 -1.96
C SER A 357 3.85 -5.64 -3.37
N ALA A 358 4.63 -4.66 -3.83
CA ALA A 358 5.33 -4.71 -5.12
C ALA A 358 6.43 -5.80 -5.14
N LEU A 359 7.21 -5.93 -4.06
CA LEU A 359 8.18 -7.02 -3.88
C LEU A 359 7.49 -8.39 -3.89
N ALA A 360 6.43 -8.56 -3.11
CA ALA A 360 5.66 -9.80 -3.06
C ALA A 360 5.04 -10.16 -4.43
N ALA A 361 4.58 -9.16 -5.20
CA ALA A 361 4.07 -9.37 -6.55
C ALA A 361 5.16 -9.88 -7.49
N ALA A 362 6.37 -9.31 -7.43
CA ALA A 362 7.49 -9.73 -8.26
C ALA A 362 7.94 -11.17 -7.96
N GLU A 363 7.91 -11.57 -6.67
CA GLU A 363 8.19 -12.96 -6.26
C GLU A 363 7.13 -13.96 -6.74
N GLN A 364 5.86 -13.54 -6.77
CA GLN A 364 4.71 -14.38 -7.16
C GLN A 364 4.43 -14.38 -8.66
N ASP A 365 5.12 -13.55 -9.44
CA ASP A 365 4.87 -13.39 -10.86
C ASP A 365 5.43 -14.57 -11.68
N THR A 366 4.59 -15.56 -11.91
CA THR A 366 4.90 -16.73 -12.74
C THR A 366 4.56 -16.54 -14.22
N ARG A 367 3.96 -15.39 -14.58
CA ARG A 367 3.46 -15.12 -15.95
C ARG A 367 4.28 -14.08 -16.70
N GLY A 368 5.29 -13.47 -16.05
CA GLY A 368 6.13 -12.44 -16.64
C GLY A 368 5.41 -11.10 -16.85
N TRP A 369 4.50 -10.76 -15.94
CA TRP A 369 3.82 -9.45 -15.93
C TRP A 369 4.75 -8.31 -15.53
N ILE A 370 5.69 -8.56 -14.59
CA ILE A 370 6.57 -7.56 -14.00
C ILE A 370 7.96 -7.67 -14.60
N THR A 371 8.47 -6.56 -15.13
CA THR A 371 9.82 -6.45 -15.72
C THR A 371 10.86 -6.08 -14.66
N ALA A 372 10.52 -5.17 -13.74
CA ALA A 372 11.44 -4.64 -12.72
C ALA A 372 10.69 -4.17 -11.48
N VAL A 373 11.45 -3.90 -10.39
CA VAL A 373 10.90 -3.44 -9.11
C VAL A 373 11.64 -2.18 -8.65
N VAL A 374 10.89 -1.16 -8.16
CA VAL A 374 11.46 0.00 -7.47
C VAL A 374 10.59 0.34 -6.28
N VAL A 375 11.14 0.29 -5.07
CA VAL A 375 10.34 0.49 -3.85
C VAL A 375 11.09 1.35 -2.83
N GLY A 376 10.33 2.23 -2.16
CA GLY A 376 10.79 3.00 -0.99
C GLY A 376 10.30 2.39 0.31
N GLU A 377 11.18 2.26 1.30
CA GLU A 377 10.86 1.91 2.70
C GLU A 377 9.88 0.74 2.86
N PRO A 378 10.09 -0.38 2.13
CA PRO A 378 9.10 -1.43 2.03
C PRO A 378 8.83 -2.08 3.39
N GLN A 379 7.58 -2.09 3.84
CA GLN A 379 7.17 -2.96 4.94
C GLN A 379 7.00 -4.37 4.37
N ILE A 380 7.88 -5.27 4.74
CA ILE A 380 7.92 -6.63 4.23
C ILE A 380 8.35 -7.60 5.34
N ASN A 381 7.65 -8.71 5.47
CA ASN A 381 7.99 -9.77 6.41
C ASN A 381 8.81 -10.84 5.68
N VAL A 382 10.08 -10.95 6.02
CA VAL A 382 11.03 -11.85 5.33
C VAL A 382 11.11 -13.20 6.05
N ARG A 383 11.12 -14.28 5.29
CA ARG A 383 11.44 -15.63 5.80
C ARG A 383 12.95 -15.79 5.81
N MET A 384 13.54 -15.52 6.97
CA MET A 384 14.98 -15.65 7.15
C MET A 384 15.43 -17.11 7.11
N THR A 385 16.51 -17.40 6.40
CA THR A 385 17.17 -18.73 6.40
C THR A 385 18.41 -18.72 7.26
N PRO A 386 18.82 -19.89 7.80
CA PRO A 386 20.06 -19.98 8.58
C PRO A 386 21.29 -19.51 7.77
N GLY A 387 22.19 -18.79 8.42
CA GLY A 387 23.42 -18.27 7.80
C GLY A 387 23.29 -16.88 7.19
N VAL A 388 22.07 -16.31 7.12
CA VAL A 388 21.90 -14.91 6.74
C VAL A 388 22.31 -14.00 7.90
N THR A 389 23.05 -12.93 7.58
CA THR A 389 23.57 -11.98 8.57
C THR A 389 23.44 -10.55 8.08
N VAL A 390 23.09 -9.66 8.99
CA VAL A 390 23.11 -8.21 8.77
C VAL A 390 24.20 -7.62 9.66
N GLU A 391 25.13 -6.89 9.06
CA GLU A 391 26.25 -6.23 9.73
C GLU A 391 26.19 -4.73 9.49
N GLN A 392 26.80 -3.97 10.39
CA GLN A 392 27.03 -2.56 10.24
C GLN A 392 28.42 -2.19 10.70
N GLY A 393 29.25 -1.69 9.77
CA GLY A 393 30.64 -1.39 10.01
C GLY A 393 31.46 -2.62 10.41
N GLY A 394 31.15 -3.78 9.84
CA GLY A 394 31.83 -5.06 10.09
C GLY A 394 31.40 -5.74 11.41
N ALA A 395 30.37 -5.24 12.09
CA ALA A 395 29.85 -5.86 13.32
C ALA A 395 28.39 -6.34 13.11
N PRO A 396 28.04 -7.55 13.56
CA PRO A 396 26.66 -8.04 13.48
C PRO A 396 25.69 -7.12 14.25
N VAL A 397 24.54 -6.80 13.62
CA VAL A 397 23.47 -6.09 14.33
C VAL A 397 22.76 -7.04 15.32
N PRO A 398 22.26 -6.53 16.47
CA PRO A 398 21.71 -7.38 17.52
C PRO A 398 20.48 -8.19 17.08
N SER A 399 19.68 -7.64 16.17
CA SER A 399 18.46 -8.29 15.69
C SER A 399 18.03 -7.72 14.34
N PHE A 400 17.54 -8.59 13.45
CA PHE A 400 17.02 -8.24 12.14
C PHE A 400 15.94 -9.23 11.67
N GLY A 401 15.19 -8.88 10.63
CA GLY A 401 14.17 -9.76 10.03
C GLY A 401 13.02 -10.14 10.97
N ARG A 402 12.80 -9.39 12.05
CA ARG A 402 11.59 -9.58 12.88
C ARG A 402 10.35 -9.18 12.10
N PRO A 403 9.26 -9.93 12.21
CA PRO A 403 8.02 -9.54 11.55
C PRO A 403 7.39 -8.32 12.23
N LEU A 404 6.50 -7.63 11.48
CA LEU A 404 5.80 -6.45 11.96
C LEU A 404 5.07 -6.70 13.29
N ALA A 405 4.42 -7.84 13.46
CA ALA A 405 3.75 -8.21 14.70
C ALA A 405 4.68 -8.17 15.91
N ASP A 406 5.97 -8.53 15.74
CA ASP A 406 6.96 -8.50 16.80
C ASP A 406 7.41 -7.08 17.12
N TYR A 407 8.02 -6.40 16.14
CA TYR A 407 8.64 -5.11 16.42
C TYR A 407 7.61 -4.00 16.69
N ALA A 408 6.43 -4.01 16.05
CA ALA A 408 5.42 -2.99 16.29
C ALA A 408 4.76 -3.12 17.67
N THR A 409 4.46 -4.35 18.12
CA THR A 409 3.90 -4.54 19.48
C THR A 409 4.91 -4.22 20.56
N LEU A 410 6.20 -4.51 20.34
CA LEU A 410 7.28 -4.12 21.25
C LEU A 410 7.45 -2.61 21.31
N ALA A 411 7.51 -1.95 20.16
CA ALA A 411 7.64 -0.51 20.07
C ALA A 411 6.44 0.22 20.71
N ASN A 412 5.21 -0.23 20.42
CA ASN A 412 4.00 0.33 21.05
C ASN A 412 4.06 0.26 22.60
N LEU A 413 4.68 -0.81 23.13
CA LEU A 413 4.83 -0.99 24.57
C LEU A 413 5.91 -0.08 25.16
N LEU A 414 7.08 0.01 24.51
CA LEU A 414 8.28 0.64 25.07
C LEU A 414 8.47 2.11 24.70
N GLN A 415 8.04 2.54 23.48
CA GLN A 415 8.30 3.89 22.96
C GLN A 415 7.93 5.04 23.91
N PRO A 416 6.76 5.02 24.61
CA PRO A 416 6.44 6.13 25.52
C PRO A 416 7.46 6.30 26.64
N CYS A 417 7.99 5.21 27.18
CA CYS A 417 9.04 5.26 28.19
C CYS A 417 10.40 5.64 27.57
N ALA A 418 10.80 4.99 26.49
CA ALA A 418 12.05 5.25 25.76
C ALA A 418 12.16 6.73 25.33
N ALA A 419 11.03 7.37 25.00
CA ALA A 419 10.96 8.79 24.68
C ALA A 419 11.37 9.74 25.81
N ALA A 420 11.47 9.26 27.04
CA ALA A 420 11.99 10.00 28.18
C ALA A 420 13.51 9.85 28.36
N ALA A 421 14.18 9.01 27.57
CA ALA A 421 15.65 8.84 27.60
C ALA A 421 16.36 10.13 27.13
N VAL A 422 17.58 10.34 27.62
CA VAL A 422 18.41 11.51 27.25
C VAL A 422 18.66 11.56 25.74
N ALA A 423 18.91 10.42 25.08
CA ALA A 423 19.12 10.32 23.65
C ALA A 423 17.89 10.76 22.83
N ALA A 424 16.68 10.64 23.38
CA ALA A 424 15.43 11.08 22.75
C ALA A 424 15.06 12.53 23.09
N THR A 425 15.88 13.22 23.89
CA THR A 425 15.62 14.62 24.28
C THR A 425 15.69 15.53 23.06
N GLY A 426 14.69 16.40 22.89
CA GLY A 426 14.60 17.29 21.74
C GLY A 426 13.93 16.64 20.51
N ALA A 427 13.30 15.50 20.68
CA ALA A 427 12.46 14.91 19.64
C ALA A 427 11.47 15.95 19.09
N PRO A 428 11.21 15.99 17.76
CA PRO A 428 10.41 17.05 17.12
C PRO A 428 9.05 17.10 17.76
N TYR A 429 8.24 16.37 17.93
CA TYR A 429 6.83 16.45 18.35
C TYR A 429 6.56 16.84 19.81
N LEU A 430 7.56 17.00 20.65
CA LEU A 430 7.38 17.22 22.09
C LEU A 430 6.52 18.45 22.46
N SER A 431 6.39 19.41 21.55
CA SER A 431 5.66 20.65 21.79
C SER A 431 4.57 20.99 20.76
N ALA A 432 4.45 20.21 19.68
CA ALA A 432 3.64 20.59 18.52
C ALA A 432 2.25 19.94 18.47
N LEU A 433 1.96 18.91 19.26
CA LEU A 433 0.63 18.29 19.28
C LEU A 433 -0.28 19.03 20.26
N PRO A 434 -1.52 19.40 19.83
CA PRO A 434 -2.52 20.03 20.71
C PRO A 434 -2.88 19.17 21.93
N MET A 435 -2.64 17.87 21.85
CA MET A 435 -2.82 16.88 22.91
C MET A 435 -1.52 16.09 23.11
N GLY A 436 -0.40 16.80 23.16
CA GLY A 436 0.92 16.18 23.33
C GLY A 436 0.93 15.22 24.49
N VAL A 437 1.49 14.05 24.27
CA VAL A 437 1.77 13.08 25.34
C VAL A 437 2.64 13.79 26.35
N THR A 438 2.03 14.13 27.47
CA THR A 438 2.69 14.89 28.51
C THR A 438 3.85 14.09 29.08
N GLN A 439 4.84 14.78 29.61
CA GLN A 439 5.93 14.12 30.38
C GLN A 439 5.37 13.16 31.45
N SER A 440 4.17 13.45 31.96
CA SER A 440 3.44 12.61 32.89
C SER A 440 3.13 11.22 32.33
N ILE A 441 2.64 11.11 31.08
CA ILE A 441 2.33 9.82 30.46
C ILE A 441 3.59 8.99 30.27
N ARG A 442 4.71 9.62 29.86
CA ARG A 442 6.01 8.94 29.71
C ARG A 442 6.52 8.39 31.02
N THR A 443 6.47 9.23 32.08
CA THR A 443 6.84 8.83 33.43
C THR A 443 5.95 7.69 33.94
N GLN A 444 4.64 7.76 33.72
CA GLN A 444 3.70 6.69 34.11
C GLN A 444 3.97 5.39 33.36
N ARG A 445 4.24 5.42 32.03
CA ARG A 445 4.59 4.23 31.28
C ARG A 445 5.90 3.60 31.79
N CYS A 446 6.93 4.39 32.07
CA CYS A 446 8.16 3.88 32.67
C CYS A 446 7.88 3.17 34.02
N ALA A 447 7.14 3.85 34.90
CA ALA A 447 6.78 3.28 36.22
C ALA A 447 5.95 2.00 36.09
N THR A 448 4.99 1.95 35.16
CA THR A 448 4.15 0.76 34.92
C THR A 448 4.97 -0.40 34.35
N LEU A 449 5.87 -0.12 33.40
CA LEU A 449 6.80 -1.12 32.86
C LEU A 449 7.73 -1.70 33.95
N ALA A 450 8.28 -0.82 34.81
CA ALA A 450 9.13 -1.23 35.93
C ALA A 450 8.35 -2.08 36.95
N ALA A 451 7.13 -1.68 37.31
CA ALA A 451 6.26 -2.45 38.19
C ALA A 451 5.90 -3.82 37.62
N ALA A 452 5.81 -3.95 36.29
CA ALA A 452 5.61 -5.21 35.58
C ALA A 452 6.92 -6.02 35.36
N GLY A 453 8.08 -5.50 35.81
CA GLY A 453 9.38 -6.16 35.60
C GLY A 453 9.87 -6.17 34.16
N LEU A 454 9.35 -5.26 33.30
CA LEU A 454 9.65 -5.19 31.88
C LEU A 454 10.80 -4.22 31.57
N VAL A 455 11.08 -3.29 32.46
CA VAL A 455 12.27 -2.42 32.43
C VAL A 455 12.91 -2.36 33.81
N SER A 456 14.21 -2.09 33.83
CA SER A 456 15.04 -1.98 35.03
C SER A 456 15.31 -0.48 35.32
N GLY A 457 15.59 -0.16 36.59
CA GLY A 457 15.99 1.16 37.00
C GLY A 457 15.22 1.70 38.20
N ALA A 458 15.86 2.55 39.00
CA ALA A 458 15.32 3.10 40.23
C ALA A 458 14.47 4.36 40.01
N ASP A 459 14.62 4.99 38.84
CA ASP A 459 13.95 6.24 38.46
C ASP A 459 13.57 6.26 36.98
N THR A 460 12.79 7.25 36.59
CA THR A 460 12.32 7.41 35.21
C THR A 460 13.47 7.45 34.18
N ALA A 461 14.58 8.08 34.52
CA ALA A 461 15.70 8.24 33.58
C ALA A 461 16.39 6.90 33.29
N SER A 462 16.66 6.11 34.34
CA SER A 462 17.24 4.77 34.19
C SER A 462 16.28 3.80 33.52
N GLN A 463 14.98 3.83 33.85
CA GLN A 463 13.94 3.03 33.21
C GLN A 463 13.80 3.37 31.71
N ALA A 464 13.83 4.67 31.36
CA ALA A 464 13.77 5.12 29.99
C ALA A 464 15.01 4.70 29.18
N SER A 465 16.19 4.76 29.79
CA SER A 465 17.43 4.29 29.17
C SER A 465 17.40 2.79 28.92
N ASP A 466 16.86 2.00 29.85
CA ASP A 466 16.68 0.56 29.64
C ASP A 466 15.65 0.25 28.55
N ALA A 467 14.51 0.95 28.52
CA ALA A 467 13.51 0.80 27.47
C ALA A 467 14.09 1.10 26.07
N LEU A 468 14.92 2.14 25.94
CA LEU A 468 15.61 2.47 24.70
C LEU A 468 16.65 1.41 24.32
N ALA A 469 17.43 0.93 25.30
CA ALA A 469 18.40 -0.14 25.08
C ALA A 469 17.71 -1.44 24.61
N GLN A 470 16.52 -1.76 25.12
CA GLN A 470 15.73 -2.89 24.64
C GLN A 470 15.26 -2.72 23.19
N LEU A 471 14.90 -1.50 22.78
CA LEU A 471 14.59 -1.21 21.37
C LEU A 471 15.83 -1.39 20.49
N HIS A 472 17.01 -0.92 20.92
CA HIS A 472 18.26 -1.16 20.19
C HIS A 472 18.59 -2.67 20.11
N ALA A 473 18.45 -3.40 21.21
CA ALA A 473 18.62 -4.85 21.22
C ALA A 473 17.61 -5.58 20.33
N ALA A 474 16.44 -4.97 20.10
CA ALA A 474 15.44 -5.46 19.18
C ALA A 474 15.69 -5.05 17.73
N GLY A 475 16.76 -4.30 17.39
CA GLY A 475 17.16 -3.96 16.04
C GLY A 475 16.83 -2.54 15.58
N TYR A 476 16.29 -1.69 16.45
CA TYR A 476 16.18 -0.25 16.17
C TYR A 476 17.57 0.39 16.19
N LEU A 477 17.82 1.33 15.29
CA LEU A 477 19.08 2.06 15.25
C LEU A 477 19.04 3.31 16.11
N ALA A 478 20.19 3.74 16.63
CA ALA A 478 20.34 5.02 17.35
C ALA A 478 19.93 6.23 16.48
N ASP A 479 20.08 6.10 15.14
CA ASP A 479 19.57 7.09 14.18
C ASP A 479 18.08 7.37 14.32
N SER A 480 17.30 6.45 14.90
CA SER A 480 15.85 6.56 15.12
C SER A 480 15.44 7.02 16.52
N ASP A 481 16.38 7.30 17.44
CA ASP A 481 16.06 7.59 18.84
C ASP A 481 15.16 8.82 19.01
N LEU A 482 15.38 9.85 18.20
CA LEU A 482 14.54 11.06 18.21
C LEU A 482 13.12 10.81 17.70
N LEU A 483 12.87 9.67 17.04
CA LEU A 483 11.57 9.33 16.45
C LEU A 483 10.72 8.42 17.34
N GLN A 484 11.24 7.94 18.48
CA GLN A 484 10.47 7.10 19.40
C GLN A 484 9.24 7.85 19.95
N ALA A 485 9.39 9.13 20.31
CA ALA A 485 8.28 9.97 20.73
C ALA A 485 7.28 10.26 19.61
N PRO A 486 7.68 10.82 18.45
CA PRO A 486 6.74 11.13 17.38
C PRO A 486 5.97 9.92 16.87
N MET A 487 6.57 8.74 16.75
CA MET A 487 5.88 7.56 16.24
C MET A 487 4.74 7.09 17.17
N TRP A 488 4.89 7.24 18.46
CA TRP A 488 3.82 6.92 19.41
C TRP A 488 2.83 8.09 19.58
N ASP A 489 3.33 9.32 19.72
CA ASP A 489 2.52 10.54 19.93
C ASP A 489 1.56 10.81 18.77
N SER A 490 2.00 10.56 17.53
CA SER A 490 1.15 10.66 16.32
C SER A 490 0.13 9.51 16.19
N GLN A 491 0.16 8.54 17.08
CA GLN A 491 -0.59 7.29 17.03
C GLN A 491 -0.19 6.35 15.87
N ALA A 492 0.87 6.64 15.11
CA ALA A 492 1.28 5.79 14.00
C ALA A 492 1.60 4.37 14.47
N MET A 493 2.51 4.22 15.42
CA MET A 493 2.89 2.91 15.95
C MET A 493 1.74 2.20 16.70
N PRO A 494 1.01 2.84 17.62
CA PRO A 494 -0.13 2.20 18.30
C PRO A 494 -1.22 1.72 17.36
N ALA A 495 -1.61 2.54 16.39
CA ALA A 495 -2.66 2.19 15.44
C ALA A 495 -2.26 1.03 14.51
N ILE A 496 -0.99 0.98 14.09
CA ILE A 496 -0.44 -0.14 13.33
C ILE A 496 -0.43 -1.41 14.19
N ALA A 497 0.07 -1.34 15.42
CA ALA A 497 0.10 -2.50 16.32
C ALA A 497 -1.31 -3.08 16.52
N VAL A 498 -2.33 -2.24 16.74
CA VAL A 498 -3.72 -2.68 16.91
C VAL A 498 -4.30 -3.21 15.60
N THR A 499 -4.14 -2.48 14.49
CA THR A 499 -4.74 -2.87 13.19
C THR A 499 -4.19 -4.20 12.69
N TYR A 500 -2.87 -4.37 12.73
CA TYR A 500 -2.24 -5.62 12.27
C TYR A 500 -2.46 -6.79 13.22
N ALA A 501 -2.53 -6.55 14.55
CA ALA A 501 -2.92 -7.61 15.47
C ALA A 501 -4.32 -8.13 15.16
N ASN A 502 -5.30 -7.24 14.92
CA ASN A 502 -6.64 -7.63 14.51
C ASN A 502 -6.63 -8.39 13.17
N ALA A 503 -5.88 -7.94 12.17
CA ALA A 503 -5.77 -8.60 10.88
C ALA A 503 -5.14 -10.00 11.00
N TYR A 504 -4.02 -10.14 11.72
CA TYR A 504 -3.34 -11.42 11.90
C TYR A 504 -4.12 -12.40 12.79
N THR A 505 -4.94 -11.92 13.72
CA THR A 505 -5.83 -12.78 14.51
C THR A 505 -7.19 -12.99 13.83
N ARG A 506 -7.45 -12.34 12.68
CA ARG A 506 -8.73 -12.34 11.96
C ARG A 506 -9.90 -11.92 12.84
N SER A 507 -9.66 -10.94 13.71
CA SER A 507 -10.64 -10.48 14.71
C SER A 507 -11.80 -9.74 14.06
N ARG A 508 -12.93 -9.77 14.74
CA ARG A 508 -14.13 -8.97 14.47
C ARG A 508 -14.07 -7.69 15.27
N VAL A 509 -14.84 -6.69 14.86
CA VAL A 509 -15.01 -5.47 15.67
C VAL A 509 -15.57 -5.79 17.07
N THR A 510 -16.42 -6.80 17.15
CA THR A 510 -17.08 -7.23 18.40
C THR A 510 -16.16 -8.00 19.34
N ASP A 511 -15.01 -8.48 18.87
CA ASP A 511 -14.03 -9.17 19.72
C ASP A 511 -13.30 -8.21 20.66
N ASN A 512 -13.33 -6.89 20.36
CA ASN A 512 -12.73 -5.84 21.18
C ASN A 512 -11.29 -6.19 21.62
N LEU A 513 -10.48 -6.61 20.62
CA LEU A 513 -9.17 -7.22 20.83
C LEU A 513 -8.29 -6.34 21.73
N CYS A 514 -7.79 -6.90 22.83
CA CYS A 514 -6.99 -6.20 23.83
C CYS A 514 -7.63 -4.91 24.37
N ASN A 515 -8.96 -4.81 24.34
CA ASN A 515 -9.75 -3.62 24.71
C ASN A 515 -9.47 -2.39 23.86
N PHE A 516 -9.01 -2.55 22.62
CA PHE A 516 -8.90 -1.44 21.69
C PHE A 516 -10.07 -1.40 20.70
N SER A 517 -10.50 -0.19 20.37
CA SER A 517 -11.51 0.08 19.35
C SER A 517 -11.23 1.43 18.67
N PHE A 518 -12.04 1.79 17.69
CA PHE A 518 -11.94 3.05 16.96
C PHE A 518 -13.23 3.85 17.15
N ALA A 519 -13.12 5.09 17.65
CA ALA A 519 -14.27 5.93 17.93
C ALA A 519 -13.95 7.42 17.78
N THR A 520 -14.99 8.21 17.57
CA THR A 520 -14.87 9.65 17.73
C THR A 520 -14.72 10.01 19.21
N THR A 521 -13.83 10.96 19.50
CA THR A 521 -13.52 11.38 20.86
C THR A 521 -13.64 12.89 21.04
N ASN A 522 -13.95 13.32 22.26
CA ASN A 522 -13.85 14.72 22.64
C ASN A 522 -12.36 15.14 22.59
N PRO A 523 -11.99 16.21 21.88
CA PRO A 523 -10.59 16.57 21.71
C PRO A 523 -9.89 17.06 22.99
N VAL A 524 -10.65 17.39 24.03
CA VAL A 524 -10.11 17.88 25.31
C VAL A 524 -9.99 16.75 26.33
N THR A 525 -11.06 15.97 26.49
CA THR A 525 -11.11 14.92 27.52
C THR A 525 -10.68 13.56 27.04
N GLY A 526 -10.63 13.35 25.70
CA GLY A 526 -10.39 12.04 25.10
C GLY A 526 -11.54 11.05 25.25
N ALA A 527 -12.59 11.39 26.00
CA ALA A 527 -13.74 10.51 26.17
C ALA A 527 -14.45 10.28 24.84
N VAL A 528 -14.92 9.04 24.63
CA VAL A 528 -15.75 8.74 23.46
C VAL A 528 -17.00 9.60 23.44
N ALA A 529 -17.27 10.20 22.31
CA ALA A 529 -18.38 11.13 22.12
C ALA A 529 -19.00 10.95 20.72
N ALA A 530 -20.32 11.16 20.65
CA ALA A 530 -20.98 11.23 19.35
C ALA A 530 -20.43 12.45 18.58
N PRO A 531 -20.11 12.31 17.29
CA PRO A 531 -19.66 13.44 16.48
C PRO A 531 -20.85 14.37 16.18
N ALA A 532 -20.60 15.67 16.10
CA ALA A 532 -21.60 16.64 15.68
C ALA A 532 -22.04 16.43 14.21
N VAL A 533 -21.10 15.96 13.38
CA VAL A 533 -21.32 15.54 11.98
C VAL A 533 -20.61 14.21 11.79
N SER A 534 -21.27 13.25 11.17
CA SER A 534 -20.67 11.93 10.92
C SER A 534 -19.36 12.09 10.13
N PRO A 535 -18.25 11.51 10.61
CA PRO A 535 -16.98 11.55 9.90
C PRO A 535 -17.01 10.73 8.60
N MET A 536 -17.99 9.85 8.42
CA MET A 536 -18.10 8.95 7.26
C MET A 536 -18.09 9.72 5.94
N THR A 537 -18.75 10.89 5.87
CA THR A 537 -18.80 11.74 4.68
C THR A 537 -17.40 12.11 4.16
N ASN A 538 -16.44 12.30 5.06
CA ASN A 538 -15.09 12.71 4.72
C ASN A 538 -14.07 11.56 4.74
N LEU A 539 -14.46 10.37 5.19
CA LEU A 539 -13.51 9.30 5.47
C LEU A 539 -12.82 8.79 4.20
N PHE A 540 -13.57 8.61 3.12
CA PHE A 540 -13.01 8.26 1.81
C PHE A 540 -12.02 9.33 1.34
N GLY A 541 -12.41 10.60 1.42
CA GLY A 541 -11.58 11.73 1.05
C GLY A 541 -10.35 11.92 1.94
N ALA A 542 -10.38 11.50 3.22
CA ALA A 542 -9.18 11.50 4.06
C ALA A 542 -8.14 10.46 3.59
N GLY A 543 -8.60 9.46 2.83
CA GLY A 543 -7.74 8.44 2.24
C GLY A 543 -7.15 7.43 3.22
N ASN A 544 -7.39 7.56 4.53
CA ASN A 544 -6.77 6.74 5.57
C ASN A 544 -7.78 5.80 6.23
N GLY A 545 -7.50 4.49 6.18
CA GLY A 545 -8.26 3.44 6.84
C GLY A 545 -7.72 3.01 8.21
N VAL A 546 -6.84 3.82 8.80
CA VAL A 546 -6.29 3.62 10.15
C VAL A 546 -6.41 4.94 10.92
N PRO A 547 -6.93 4.96 12.15
CA PRO A 547 -6.93 6.17 12.99
C PRO A 547 -5.49 6.65 13.33
N PRO A 548 -5.32 7.97 13.62
CA PRO A 548 -6.35 8.98 13.72
C PRO A 548 -6.78 9.53 12.35
N THR A 549 -8.09 9.68 12.17
CA THR A 549 -8.64 10.26 10.93
C THR A 549 -10.02 10.89 11.19
N ASN A 550 -10.22 12.13 10.75
CA ASN A 550 -11.49 12.85 10.86
C ASN A 550 -12.14 12.82 12.26
N GLY A 551 -11.34 12.91 13.33
CA GLY A 551 -11.84 12.85 14.71
C GLY A 551 -12.08 11.43 15.25
N ILE A 552 -11.92 10.38 14.42
CA ILE A 552 -11.87 9.00 14.89
C ILE A 552 -10.45 8.72 15.38
N ASN A 553 -10.33 8.25 16.61
CA ASN A 553 -9.07 7.95 17.28
C ASN A 553 -9.01 6.48 17.72
N LEU A 554 -7.81 6.05 18.10
CA LEU A 554 -7.61 4.78 18.80
C LEU A 554 -8.08 4.95 20.24
N VAL A 555 -9.02 4.12 20.67
CA VAL A 555 -9.68 4.19 21.98
C VAL A 555 -9.36 2.94 22.78
N PHE A 556 -9.05 3.12 24.07
CA PHE A 556 -8.92 2.04 25.02
C PHE A 556 -10.21 1.87 25.84
N ASN A 557 -10.90 0.74 25.65
CA ASN A 557 -12.18 0.45 26.28
C ASN A 557 -12.07 -0.09 27.72
N GLY A 558 -10.86 -0.42 28.18
CA GLY A 558 -10.61 -0.81 29.56
C GLY A 558 -10.78 0.33 30.56
N ALA A 559 -10.79 1.58 30.11
CA ALA A 559 -11.21 2.72 30.89
C ALA A 559 -12.74 2.93 30.78
N SER A 560 -13.37 3.44 31.84
CA SER A 560 -14.83 3.65 31.87
C SER A 560 -15.32 4.49 30.68
N GLY A 561 -16.27 3.97 29.92
CA GLY A 561 -16.84 4.63 28.74
C GLY A 561 -15.94 4.62 27.49
N GLY A 562 -14.68 4.21 27.63
CA GLY A 562 -13.65 4.29 26.58
C GLY A 562 -13.06 5.70 26.46
N VAL A 563 -11.74 5.78 26.27
CA VAL A 563 -11.01 7.04 26.17
C VAL A 563 -9.89 6.92 25.13
N ASP A 564 -9.54 8.02 24.48
CA ASP A 564 -8.33 8.07 23.62
C ASP A 564 -7.16 7.44 24.38
N HIS A 565 -6.48 6.48 23.76
CA HIS A 565 -5.48 5.67 24.44
C HIS A 565 -4.34 6.49 25.03
N ARG A 566 -4.06 7.67 24.48
CA ARG A 566 -3.02 8.60 24.98
C ARG A 566 -3.43 9.31 26.26
N LEU A 567 -4.74 9.42 26.52
CA LEU A 567 -5.33 10.15 27.66
C LEU A 567 -5.88 9.20 28.72
N ALA A 568 -5.73 7.89 28.53
CA ALA A 568 -6.12 6.88 29.51
C ALA A 568 -5.16 6.92 30.72
N THR A 569 -5.53 7.67 31.76
CA THR A 569 -4.72 7.87 32.96
C THR A 569 -5.23 7.07 34.16
N PRO A 570 -4.34 6.60 35.07
CA PRO A 570 -2.87 6.61 34.95
C PRO A 570 -2.40 5.47 34.03
N ASP A 571 -2.00 5.74 32.80
CA ASP A 571 -1.52 4.79 31.80
C ASP A 571 -2.37 3.50 31.65
N ALA A 572 -3.70 3.65 31.68
CA ALA A 572 -4.62 2.49 31.59
C ALA A 572 -4.46 1.72 30.28
N SER A 573 -4.00 2.36 29.19
CA SER A 573 -3.74 1.72 27.90
C SER A 573 -2.54 0.74 27.92
N PHE A 574 -1.70 0.77 28.96
CA PHE A 574 -0.63 -0.23 29.15
C PHE A 574 -1.16 -1.65 29.09
N ALA A 575 -2.27 -1.93 29.77
CA ALA A 575 -2.87 -3.28 29.79
C ALA A 575 -3.19 -3.77 28.37
N GLY A 576 -3.72 -2.89 27.52
CA GLY A 576 -3.98 -3.22 26.11
C GLY A 576 -2.70 -3.40 25.29
N ALA A 577 -1.71 -2.51 25.45
CA ALA A 577 -0.41 -2.63 24.76
C ALA A 577 0.33 -3.92 25.18
N PHE A 578 0.28 -4.26 26.47
CA PHE A 578 0.86 -5.51 26.99
C PHE A 578 0.12 -6.74 26.45
N CYS A 579 -1.21 -6.71 26.40
CA CYS A 579 -2.01 -7.76 25.77
C CYS A 579 -1.60 -7.98 24.30
N LEU A 580 -1.46 -6.93 23.48
CA LEU A 580 -0.98 -7.04 22.10
C LEU A 580 0.40 -7.70 22.02
N ARG A 581 1.31 -7.35 22.93
CA ARG A 581 2.63 -7.98 23.01
C ARG A 581 2.52 -9.46 23.35
N GLN A 582 1.65 -9.81 24.28
CA GLN A 582 1.42 -11.21 24.69
C GLN A 582 0.77 -12.04 23.58
N LEU A 583 -0.12 -11.47 22.75
CA LEU A 583 -0.66 -12.17 21.57
C LEU A 583 0.48 -12.74 20.71
N TRP A 584 1.50 -11.92 20.45
CA TRP A 584 2.64 -12.34 19.66
C TRP A 584 3.56 -13.30 20.42
N THR A 585 4.01 -12.93 21.61
CA THR A 585 5.03 -13.69 22.34
C THR A 585 4.56 -15.06 22.84
N ALA A 586 3.26 -15.20 23.13
CA ALA A 586 2.63 -16.45 23.52
C ALA A 586 1.89 -17.15 22.35
N ASN A 587 2.05 -16.65 21.12
CA ASN A 587 1.40 -17.19 19.90
C ASN A 587 -0.12 -17.43 20.05
N GLN A 588 -0.81 -16.48 20.68
CA GLN A 588 -2.24 -16.60 20.91
C GLN A 588 -3.02 -16.37 19.61
N LEU A 589 -4.23 -16.91 19.52
CA LEU A 589 -5.15 -16.76 18.37
C LEU A 589 -4.50 -17.08 17.02
N SER A 590 -3.53 -18.00 17.00
CA SER A 590 -2.81 -18.43 15.79
C SER A 590 -2.06 -17.30 15.06
N ILE A 591 -1.71 -16.21 15.76
CA ILE A 591 -1.04 -15.04 15.16
C ILE A 591 0.25 -15.42 14.43
N GLY A 592 1.04 -16.33 14.99
CA GLY A 592 2.29 -16.81 14.38
C GLY A 592 2.05 -17.50 13.03
N THR A 593 1.04 -18.36 12.93
CA THR A 593 0.65 -19.02 11.66
C THR A 593 0.24 -18.01 10.60
N ASN A 594 -0.55 -17.01 10.99
CA ASN A 594 -1.01 -15.97 10.04
C ASN A 594 0.14 -15.01 9.64
N VAL A 595 1.10 -14.76 10.53
CA VAL A 595 2.33 -14.02 10.21
C VAL A 595 3.24 -14.85 9.30
N ASP A 596 3.35 -16.16 9.50
CA ASP A 596 4.13 -17.02 8.60
C ASP A 596 3.53 -17.09 7.18
N ALA A 597 2.22 -16.94 7.05
CA ALA A 597 1.54 -16.90 5.76
C ALA A 597 1.84 -15.63 4.93
N VAL A 598 2.33 -14.55 5.57
CA VAL A 598 2.67 -13.29 4.88
C VAL A 598 4.17 -13.16 4.60
N ARG A 599 5.00 -14.10 5.07
CA ARG A 599 6.45 -14.06 4.85
C ARG A 599 6.81 -14.37 3.41
N VAL A 600 7.67 -13.54 2.84
CA VAL A 600 8.24 -13.70 1.50
C VAL A 600 9.62 -14.38 1.54
N ALA A 601 10.05 -14.91 0.41
CA ALA A 601 11.32 -15.66 0.27
C ALA A 601 12.50 -14.81 -0.20
N ALA A 602 12.27 -13.55 -0.53
CA ALA A 602 13.21 -12.66 -1.19
C ALA A 602 13.76 -13.25 -2.51
N ASN A 603 12.90 -13.92 -3.28
CA ASN A 603 13.20 -14.46 -4.61
C ASN A 603 12.54 -13.60 -5.68
N LEU A 604 13.26 -12.63 -6.23
CA LEU A 604 12.79 -11.75 -7.28
C LEU A 604 12.82 -12.40 -8.68
N GLN A 605 13.19 -13.66 -8.77
CA GLN A 605 13.33 -14.38 -10.04
C GLN A 605 14.30 -13.66 -11.01
N HIS A 606 15.38 -13.13 -10.43
CA HIS A 606 16.43 -12.35 -11.13
C HIS A 606 15.92 -11.08 -11.82
N LYS A 607 14.75 -10.55 -11.44
CA LYS A 607 14.28 -9.26 -11.95
C LYS A 607 15.18 -8.13 -11.40
N PRO A 608 15.57 -7.15 -12.21
CA PRO A 608 16.26 -5.98 -11.69
C PRO A 608 15.40 -5.24 -10.69
N ALA A 609 15.98 -4.88 -9.55
CA ALA A 609 15.25 -4.26 -8.46
C ALA A 609 16.09 -3.17 -7.77
N ILE A 610 15.41 -2.15 -7.28
CA ILE A 610 15.99 -1.11 -6.41
C ILE A 610 15.12 -0.98 -5.18
N ILE A 611 15.76 -0.98 -4.01
CA ILE A 611 15.15 -0.60 -2.74
C ILE A 611 15.83 0.67 -2.23
N VAL A 612 15.04 1.67 -1.86
CA VAL A 612 15.48 2.87 -1.14
C VAL A 612 14.94 2.79 0.28
N HIS A 613 15.71 3.18 1.31
CA HIS A 613 15.21 3.17 2.68
C HIS A 613 15.92 4.19 3.55
N GLY A 614 15.16 4.94 4.35
CA GLY A 614 15.67 5.89 5.33
C GLY A 614 16.28 5.18 6.55
N ARG A 615 17.55 5.46 6.88
CA ARG A 615 18.25 4.83 8.02
C ARG A 615 17.56 5.12 9.36
N SER A 616 16.95 6.28 9.50
CA SER A 616 16.30 6.71 10.74
C SER A 616 14.85 6.22 10.88
N ASP A 617 14.38 5.32 10.01
CA ASP A 617 13.00 4.84 10.06
C ASP A 617 12.70 4.11 11.38
N ALA A 618 11.80 4.70 12.19
CA ALA A 618 11.33 4.14 13.45
C ALA A 618 9.96 3.46 13.35
N LEU A 619 9.32 3.50 12.18
CA LEU A 619 8.06 2.81 11.93
C LEU A 619 8.28 1.43 11.30
N VAL A 620 9.13 1.38 10.26
CA VAL A 620 9.58 0.18 9.57
C VAL A 620 11.10 0.11 9.69
N PRO A 621 11.66 -0.37 10.81
CA PRO A 621 13.10 -0.32 11.04
C PRO A 621 13.86 -1.04 9.92
N VAL A 622 14.87 -0.38 9.36
CA VAL A 622 15.61 -0.83 8.19
C VAL A 622 16.21 -2.26 8.37
N ASN A 623 16.60 -2.62 9.59
CA ASN A 623 17.10 -3.95 9.93
C ASN A 623 16.04 -5.05 9.80
N HIS A 624 14.76 -4.72 10.00
CA HIS A 624 13.68 -5.70 9.93
C HIS A 624 13.09 -5.85 8.53
N ALA A 625 13.27 -4.87 7.69
CA ALA A 625 12.74 -4.80 6.35
C ALA A 625 13.86 -4.90 5.29
N SER A 626 14.37 -3.77 4.81
CA SER A 626 15.25 -3.73 3.63
C SER A 626 16.58 -4.44 3.80
N ARG A 627 17.28 -4.26 4.93
CA ARG A 627 18.55 -4.96 5.16
C ARG A 627 18.34 -6.48 5.23
N ALA A 628 17.30 -6.93 5.93
CA ALA A 628 16.93 -8.34 6.00
C ALA A 628 16.54 -8.90 4.62
N TYR A 629 15.77 -8.15 3.85
CA TYR A 629 15.34 -8.56 2.50
C TYR A 629 16.55 -8.70 1.56
N VAL A 630 17.45 -7.72 1.53
CA VAL A 630 18.65 -7.73 0.68
C VAL A 630 19.60 -8.88 1.06
N ALA A 631 19.83 -9.09 2.36
CA ALA A 631 20.63 -10.22 2.84
C ALA A 631 20.01 -11.55 2.42
N GLN A 632 18.69 -11.74 2.64
CA GLN A 632 18.00 -12.96 2.25
C GLN A 632 17.98 -13.14 0.72
N ASN A 633 17.78 -12.06 -0.06
CA ASN A 633 17.81 -12.14 -1.53
C ASN A 633 19.18 -12.60 -2.02
N SER A 634 20.27 -12.09 -1.44
CA SER A 634 21.62 -12.53 -1.80
C SER A 634 21.89 -13.98 -1.43
N ALA A 635 21.26 -14.52 -0.38
CA ALA A 635 21.31 -15.95 -0.06
C ALA A 635 20.48 -16.78 -1.05
N THR A 636 19.32 -16.26 -1.47
CA THR A 636 18.36 -16.96 -2.33
C THR A 636 18.81 -16.99 -3.79
N GLU A 637 19.22 -15.85 -4.35
CA GLU A 637 19.57 -15.70 -5.76
C GLU A 637 21.08 -15.72 -6.04
N GLY A 638 21.89 -15.56 -5.00
CA GLY A 638 23.34 -15.57 -5.11
C GLY A 638 23.86 -14.51 -6.09
N ARG A 639 24.77 -14.91 -6.97
CA ARG A 639 25.36 -14.02 -7.98
C ARG A 639 24.39 -13.60 -9.10
N ALA A 640 23.24 -14.23 -9.19
CA ALA A 640 22.23 -13.88 -10.19
C ALA A 640 21.28 -12.77 -9.70
N SER A 641 21.37 -12.37 -8.44
CA SER A 641 20.64 -11.22 -7.92
C SER A 641 20.99 -9.93 -8.67
N GLN A 642 19.97 -9.17 -9.05
CA GLN A 642 20.08 -7.87 -9.68
C GLN A 642 19.48 -6.76 -8.78
N LEU A 643 19.54 -6.95 -7.47
CA LEU A 643 19.02 -6.03 -6.47
C LEU A 643 20.09 -5.03 -6.03
N SER A 644 19.80 -3.73 -6.20
CA SER A 644 20.53 -2.62 -5.59
C SER A 644 19.79 -2.05 -4.40
N PHE A 645 20.50 -1.71 -3.33
CA PHE A 645 19.95 -1.12 -2.12
C PHE A 645 20.60 0.23 -1.81
N TYR A 646 19.78 1.27 -1.66
CA TYR A 646 20.23 2.64 -1.36
C TYR A 646 19.69 3.05 0.02
N GLU A 647 20.59 3.14 0.99
CA GLU A 647 20.24 3.53 2.36
C GLU A 647 20.53 5.01 2.57
N VAL A 648 19.50 5.78 2.90
CA VAL A 648 19.54 7.24 3.03
C VAL A 648 19.73 7.62 4.50
N THR A 649 20.87 8.22 4.85
CA THR A 649 21.06 8.76 6.22
C THR A 649 20.12 9.94 6.45
N ASN A 650 19.68 10.17 7.69
CA ASN A 650 18.70 11.19 8.04
C ASN A 650 17.35 11.08 7.30
N GLY A 651 17.10 9.98 6.60
CA GLY A 651 15.80 9.64 6.05
C GLY A 651 14.92 8.95 7.10
N GLN A 652 13.64 9.25 7.14
CA GLN A 652 12.64 8.66 8.03
C GLN A 652 11.34 8.39 7.28
N HIS A 653 10.41 7.62 7.85
CA HIS A 653 9.27 7.01 7.13
C HIS A 653 8.28 7.99 6.49
N PHE A 654 8.08 9.18 7.05
CA PHE A 654 7.01 10.10 6.65
C PHE A 654 7.57 11.43 6.14
N ASP A 655 7.86 11.54 4.86
CA ASP A 655 8.30 12.80 4.26
C ASP A 655 7.30 13.94 4.49
N ALA A 656 6.00 13.64 4.60
CA ALA A 656 4.98 14.61 4.99
C ALA A 656 5.26 15.29 6.35
N PHE A 657 6.03 14.64 7.25
CA PHE A 657 6.41 15.24 8.53
C PHE A 657 7.54 16.27 8.42
N LEU A 658 8.24 16.34 7.28
CA LEU A 658 9.30 17.32 7.06
C LEU A 658 8.80 18.79 7.12
N SER A 659 7.50 19.00 6.99
CA SER A 659 6.84 20.29 7.22
C SER A 659 6.71 20.66 8.72
N VAL A 660 6.92 19.71 9.63
CA VAL A 660 6.74 19.90 11.08
C VAL A 660 8.03 20.45 11.70
N PRO A 661 7.94 21.47 12.60
CA PRO A 661 9.11 22.02 13.30
C PRO A 661 9.95 20.94 13.97
N GLY A 662 11.25 20.94 13.67
CA GLY A 662 12.23 19.98 14.18
C GLY A 662 12.43 18.75 13.31
N PHE A 663 11.45 18.33 12.49
CA PHE A 663 11.70 17.43 11.38
C PHE A 663 12.42 18.16 10.25
N ASP A 664 11.97 19.37 9.93
CA ASP A 664 12.52 20.24 8.89
C ASP A 664 14.03 20.50 9.03
N THR A 665 14.55 20.50 10.25
CA THR A 665 15.97 20.78 10.53
C THR A 665 16.86 19.54 10.58
N ARG A 666 16.29 18.32 10.74
CA ARG A 666 17.05 17.10 11.05
C ARG A 666 16.95 16.02 9.99
N PHE A 667 15.85 15.97 9.25
CA PHE A 667 15.58 14.89 8.31
C PHE A 667 15.53 15.41 6.87
N VAL A 668 15.71 14.48 5.92
CA VAL A 668 15.71 14.74 4.49
C VAL A 668 14.66 13.88 3.79
N PRO A 669 14.13 14.32 2.63
CA PRO A 669 13.11 13.56 1.92
C PRO A 669 13.70 12.29 1.27
N VAL A 670 13.12 11.15 1.58
CA VAL A 670 13.42 9.86 0.95
C VAL A 670 12.79 9.78 -0.43
N HIS A 671 11.63 10.38 -0.61
CA HIS A 671 10.91 10.45 -1.88
C HIS A 671 11.78 10.97 -3.05
N TYR A 672 12.68 11.92 -2.80
CA TYR A 672 13.63 12.41 -3.81
C TYR A 672 14.49 11.27 -4.37
N TYR A 673 14.88 10.32 -3.55
CA TYR A 673 15.68 9.15 -3.96
C TYR A 673 14.84 8.06 -4.60
N ASP A 674 13.55 7.95 -4.25
CA ASP A 674 12.61 7.05 -4.92
C ASP A 674 12.42 7.47 -6.38
N GLU A 675 12.28 8.78 -6.67
CA GLU A 675 12.20 9.29 -8.04
C GLU A 675 13.49 9.07 -8.81
N GLN A 676 14.67 9.27 -8.18
CA GLN A 676 15.94 8.91 -8.80
C GLN A 676 16.05 7.42 -9.12
N ALA A 677 15.63 6.56 -8.20
CA ALA A 677 15.63 5.11 -8.38
C ALA A 677 14.73 4.68 -9.55
N LEU A 678 13.54 5.28 -9.69
CA LEU A 678 12.64 5.07 -10.83
C LEU A 678 13.31 5.51 -12.16
N ASN A 679 13.99 6.66 -12.18
CA ASN A 679 14.72 7.13 -13.35
C ASN A 679 15.93 6.22 -13.69
N LEU A 680 16.67 5.75 -12.69
CA LEU A 680 17.78 4.80 -12.88
C LEU A 680 17.27 3.48 -13.46
N MET A 681 16.19 2.93 -12.90
CA MET A 681 15.59 1.69 -13.40
C MET A 681 15.06 1.86 -14.82
N TRP A 682 14.38 2.96 -15.12
CA TRP A 682 13.92 3.24 -16.48
C TRP A 682 15.07 3.29 -17.49
N ASN A 683 16.16 3.99 -17.16
CA ASN A 683 17.34 4.06 -18.00
C ASN A 683 17.99 2.68 -18.17
N HIS A 684 18.05 1.89 -17.10
CA HIS A 684 18.52 0.50 -17.18
C HIS A 684 17.70 -0.32 -18.17
N LEU A 685 16.37 -0.28 -18.07
CA LEU A 685 15.48 -1.06 -18.94
C LEU A 685 15.46 -0.59 -20.39
N LYS A 686 15.66 0.71 -20.67
CA LYS A 686 15.54 1.26 -22.03
C LYS A 686 16.86 1.40 -22.75
N SER A 687 17.96 1.64 -22.05
CA SER A 687 19.29 1.85 -22.66
C SER A 687 20.35 0.85 -22.23
N GLY A 688 20.04 -0.07 -21.31
CA GLY A 688 21.03 -0.99 -20.74
C GLY A 688 22.04 -0.32 -19.81
N ALA A 689 21.78 0.91 -19.34
CA ALA A 689 22.65 1.59 -18.39
C ALA A 689 22.81 0.74 -17.12
N PRO A 690 24.03 0.54 -16.58
CA PRO A 690 24.20 -0.26 -15.37
C PRO A 690 23.55 0.43 -14.17
N LEU A 691 22.89 -0.35 -13.31
CA LEU A 691 22.42 0.16 -12.04
C LEU A 691 23.61 0.47 -11.13
N PRO A 692 23.60 1.61 -10.39
CA PRO A 692 24.60 1.85 -9.37
C PRO A 692 24.62 0.73 -8.32
N PRO A 693 25.79 0.38 -7.76
CA PRO A 693 25.88 -0.62 -6.72
C PRO A 693 25.21 -0.14 -5.44
N SER A 694 24.85 -1.10 -4.57
CA SER A 694 24.28 -0.82 -3.23
C SER A 694 25.18 0.13 -2.46
N GLN A 695 24.58 1.17 -1.83
CA GLN A 695 25.34 2.24 -1.18
C GLN A 695 24.58 2.96 -0.09
N VAL A 696 25.32 3.54 0.85
CA VAL A 696 24.83 4.52 1.80
C VAL A 696 24.92 5.91 1.18
N ILE A 697 23.82 6.64 1.18
CA ILE A 697 23.74 8.02 0.72
C ILE A 697 23.88 8.93 1.95
N ARG A 698 25.02 9.63 2.07
CA ARG A 698 25.34 10.49 3.21
C ARG A 698 24.70 11.87 3.01
N THR A 699 23.46 12.01 3.38
CA THR A 699 22.73 13.28 3.31
C THR A 699 23.15 14.26 4.40
N VAL A 700 22.88 15.53 4.19
CA VAL A 700 23.18 16.60 5.14
C VAL A 700 21.86 17.27 5.58
N PRO A 701 21.50 17.20 6.86
CA PRO A 701 20.32 17.92 7.36
C PRO A 701 20.40 19.42 7.06
N ARG A 702 19.25 20.06 6.88
CA ARG A 702 19.19 21.52 6.60
C ARG A 702 19.69 22.35 7.77
N GLY A 703 19.55 21.85 9.00
CA GLY A 703 19.91 22.60 10.20
C GLY A 703 19.00 23.81 10.42
N GLY A 704 19.48 24.80 11.17
CA GLY A 704 18.74 26.02 11.46
C GLY A 704 17.78 25.89 12.65
N VAL A 705 16.75 26.72 12.67
CA VAL A 705 15.75 26.78 13.74
C VAL A 705 14.53 25.91 13.35
N PRO A 706 14.03 25.06 14.25
CA PRO A 706 12.80 24.29 14.01
C PRO A 706 11.63 25.17 13.55
N GLY A 707 11.00 24.81 12.45
CA GLY A 707 9.95 25.58 11.78
C GLY A 707 10.44 26.72 10.88
N ALA A 708 11.76 26.97 10.84
CA ALA A 708 12.41 27.96 9.99
C ALA A 708 13.73 27.43 9.40
N ALA A 709 13.75 26.15 9.04
CA ALA A 709 14.91 25.55 8.38
C ALA A 709 15.24 26.26 7.06
N PRO A 710 16.53 26.41 6.71
CA PRO A 710 16.93 26.89 5.40
C PRO A 710 16.27 26.09 4.27
N ALA A 711 16.12 26.69 3.10
CA ALA A 711 15.57 25.97 1.95
C ALA A 711 16.45 24.76 1.60
N LEU A 712 15.81 23.62 1.34
CA LEU A 712 16.49 22.41 0.87
C LEU A 712 17.29 22.71 -0.40
N SER A 713 18.47 22.15 -0.50
CA SER A 713 19.38 22.36 -1.62
C SER A 713 20.03 21.05 -2.06
N THR A 714 20.67 21.05 -3.22
CA THR A 714 21.44 19.89 -3.70
C THR A 714 22.60 19.49 -2.76
N ALA A 715 23.10 20.42 -1.94
CA ALA A 715 24.10 20.11 -0.92
C ALA A 715 23.56 19.20 0.19
N ASN A 716 22.24 19.25 0.43
CA ASN A 716 21.58 18.36 1.39
C ASN A 716 21.32 16.95 0.81
N LEU A 717 21.23 16.85 -0.51
CA LEU A 717 20.77 15.69 -1.27
C LEU A 717 21.85 15.21 -2.25
N PRO A 718 22.96 14.58 -1.79
CA PRO A 718 23.96 14.02 -2.69
C PRO A 718 23.33 12.93 -3.57
N PRO A 719 23.73 12.80 -4.84
CA PRO A 719 23.13 11.86 -5.78
C PRO A 719 23.54 10.41 -5.48
N ILE A 720 22.76 9.47 -5.99
CA ILE A 720 23.16 8.06 -6.13
C ILE A 720 24.27 8.00 -7.18
N VAL A 721 25.40 7.33 -6.86
CA VAL A 721 26.61 7.36 -7.71
C VAL A 721 27.04 5.96 -8.15
N GLN A 722 27.69 5.87 -9.33
CA GLN A 722 28.23 4.61 -9.85
C GLN A 722 29.46 4.10 -9.08
N SER A 723 30.17 4.99 -8.39
CA SER A 723 31.40 4.65 -7.64
C SER A 723 31.30 5.18 -6.22
N PRO A 724 30.57 4.49 -5.31
CA PRO A 724 30.32 4.98 -3.95
C PRO A 724 31.55 4.95 -3.01
N GLY A 725 32.64 4.30 -3.41
CA GLY A 725 33.85 4.23 -2.57
C GLY A 725 33.57 3.62 -1.21
N ALA A 726 33.93 4.34 -0.13
CA ALA A 726 33.72 3.89 1.26
C ALA A 726 32.23 3.79 1.66
N ASN A 727 31.33 4.32 0.86
CA ASN A 727 29.89 4.20 1.09
C ASN A 727 29.26 2.97 0.42
N ALA A 728 30.05 2.13 -0.26
CA ALA A 728 29.54 0.89 -0.85
C ALA A 728 29.03 -0.06 0.24
N ILE A 729 27.82 -0.55 0.07
CA ILE A 729 27.26 -1.63 0.91
C ILE A 729 27.73 -2.95 0.32
N ALA A 730 28.43 -3.74 1.11
CA ALA A 730 28.86 -5.06 0.70
C ALA A 730 27.72 -6.07 0.83
N VAL A 731 27.39 -6.78 -0.25
CA VAL A 731 26.35 -7.82 -0.26
C VAL A 731 26.95 -9.08 -0.86
N ASN A 732 27.00 -10.16 -0.09
CA ASN A 732 27.58 -11.42 -0.55
C ASN A 732 27.03 -12.63 0.21
N ALA A 733 26.47 -13.59 -0.53
CA ALA A 733 26.11 -14.93 -0.03
C ALA A 733 25.31 -14.93 1.30
N GLY A 734 24.33 -14.04 1.43
CA GLY A 734 23.50 -13.93 2.63
C GLY A 734 24.02 -12.96 3.69
N VAL A 735 25.16 -12.32 3.46
CA VAL A 735 25.68 -11.28 4.35
C VAL A 735 25.53 -9.92 3.69
N ILE A 736 24.99 -8.96 4.43
CA ILE A 736 25.04 -7.54 4.09
C ILE A 736 25.84 -6.81 5.14
N ASP A 737 26.86 -6.04 4.73
CA ASP A 737 27.59 -5.12 5.61
C ASP A 737 27.38 -3.67 5.15
N VAL A 738 26.76 -2.89 6.01
CA VAL A 738 26.39 -1.51 5.75
C VAL A 738 27.40 -0.59 6.44
N PRO A 739 28.07 0.32 5.73
CA PRO A 739 29.00 1.30 6.34
C PRO A 739 28.32 2.14 7.44
N LEU A 740 29.08 2.41 8.53
CA LEU A 740 28.65 3.24 9.67
C LEU A 740 28.16 4.62 9.23
#